data_413c2e408f699ce2e1adad68b123821e
#
_entry.id   413c2e408f699ce2e1adad68b123821e
#
_cell.length_a   1.000
_cell.length_b   1.000
_cell.length_c   1.000
_cell.angle_alpha   90.00
_cell.angle_beta   90.00
_cell.angle_gamma   90.00
#
_symmetry.space_group_name_H-M   'P 1'
#
loop_
_entity.id
_entity.type
_entity.pdbx_description
1 polymer ?
#
loop_
_entity_poly.entity_id
_entity_poly.type
_entity_poly.pdbx_seq_one_letter_code
_entity_poly.pdbx_strand_id
1 'polypeptide(L)'
;EPYKQLYYNILIYRTPHNSKNFVDIRNGGASIRPIENGFIISQKGTETQPFHQADFAIFTDEPETKVNYCWFRGWSFDSFTMCWNEMSSGVIKENPANMADAPGASLYVPFRLQPGESKTIRLYMAWYVPFSLVREGLEPIDDVDVPIVPVVNERGEPAGYIDTSIQLSDKYRPWYSSRFANIEEVADYWMKNYNTLKEKTELFTDAFYATTLPAEVVEAVAANLTILKSPTIFRQYDGRMWNWEGCGNEYGSCYGSCTHVWNYAQAIPHLFPKMERTLRETEFFVSQAKNGHQAFRSALPIRPIRHNFHAAADGQLGGIMKVYRDWHIYGNDEWLKLIYSYVQNSLDYCINTWDPKRKGVIEEPHHNTYDIEFWGPSGMINSYYTGALQAFVAMGEHLEKDMTEYRELLDKSIDYMENQLYDGEYFIQNIRWKELQASDPTKVQSVNSNYSKEGLDLLEKEGPKYQYGKGCLSDGVVGAWLSLVCGLDEAIDRKKILSHLLSVHKYNLKRNLRKHVNPQRSTFALGDEGGLLLCSWPKGGKLQLPFVYSNEVWTGIEYQVASHLMFEGEVEKGLDIVRTCRDRYDGRVRNPFNEYECGAWYARAMSSYAMLQALTGIQYDAVDSTLYIDSRIGDDFTSFLSTETGFGNVGLKDGKPVSYTHLRAHE
;
A
#
# COMPACT_ATOMS: atom_id res chain seq x y z
N GLU A 1 -18.73 18.43 1.50
CA GLU A 1 -18.40 17.62 0.32
C GLU A 1 -19.12 16.26 0.22
N PRO A 2 -19.55 15.56 1.27
CA PRO A 2 -20.46 14.41 1.13
C PRO A 2 -21.75 14.78 0.37
N TYR A 3 -22.16 16.01 0.47
CA TYR A 3 -23.28 16.61 -0.26
C TYR A 3 -23.10 16.57 -1.78
N LYS A 4 -21.86 16.78 -2.25
CA LYS A 4 -21.54 16.67 -3.67
C LYS A 4 -21.62 15.24 -4.17
N GLN A 5 -21.26 14.26 -3.36
CA GLN A 5 -21.28 12.83 -3.75
C GLN A 5 -22.72 12.32 -3.89
N LEU A 6 -23.60 12.67 -2.96
CA LEU A 6 -25.04 12.37 -3.05
C LEU A 6 -25.71 13.12 -4.20
N TYR A 7 -25.36 14.38 -4.35
CA TYR A 7 -25.79 15.23 -5.43
C TYR A 7 -25.26 14.73 -6.78
N TYR A 8 -23.99 14.31 -6.84
CA TYR A 8 -23.40 13.73 -8.03
C TYR A 8 -24.02 12.37 -8.37
N ASN A 9 -24.25 11.50 -7.42
CA ASN A 9 -24.91 10.23 -7.66
C ASN A 9 -26.34 10.42 -8.19
N ILE A 10 -27.06 11.39 -7.68
CA ILE A 10 -28.42 11.72 -8.16
C ILE A 10 -28.40 12.45 -9.52
N LEU A 11 -27.40 13.31 -9.80
CA LEU A 11 -27.25 13.99 -11.10
C LEU A 11 -26.61 13.13 -12.18
N ILE A 12 -25.66 12.27 -11.85
CA ILE A 12 -25.02 11.35 -12.79
C ILE A 12 -26.04 10.45 -13.47
N TYR A 13 -27.13 10.10 -12.78
CA TYR A 13 -28.25 9.37 -13.36
C TYR A 13 -28.96 10.09 -14.53
N ARG A 14 -28.72 11.38 -14.72
CA ARG A 14 -29.39 12.18 -15.74
C ARG A 14 -28.51 12.68 -16.88
N THR A 15 -27.20 12.49 -16.80
CA THR A 15 -26.32 12.93 -17.90
C THR A 15 -26.19 11.81 -18.94
N PRO A 16 -26.39 12.09 -20.23
CA PRO A 16 -26.30 11.07 -21.29
C PRO A 16 -24.95 10.36 -21.40
N HIS A 17 -23.89 10.93 -20.84
CA HIS A 17 -22.54 10.40 -20.92
C HIS A 17 -22.24 9.28 -19.93
N ASN A 18 -23.02 9.16 -18.85
CA ASN A 18 -22.79 8.14 -17.81
C ASN A 18 -23.87 7.04 -17.75
N SER A 19 -24.76 6.99 -18.72
CA SER A 19 -25.88 6.06 -18.75
C SER A 19 -25.49 4.60 -18.86
N LYS A 20 -24.22 4.28 -19.12
CA LYS A 20 -23.76 2.88 -19.24
C LYS A 20 -23.36 2.25 -17.91
N ASN A 21 -23.06 3.05 -16.88
CA ASN A 21 -22.51 2.56 -15.61
C ASN A 21 -23.46 2.70 -14.41
N PHE A 22 -24.60 3.37 -14.58
CA PHE A 22 -25.55 3.60 -13.50
C PHE A 22 -26.93 3.05 -13.86
N VAL A 23 -27.60 2.49 -12.86
CA VAL A 23 -28.99 2.05 -13.02
C VAL A 23 -29.85 3.29 -13.29
N ASP A 24 -30.57 3.28 -14.40
CA ASP A 24 -31.48 4.36 -14.75
C ASP A 24 -32.66 4.37 -13.74
N ILE A 25 -32.75 5.43 -12.92
CA ILE A 25 -33.86 5.63 -11.98
C ILE A 25 -35.21 5.53 -12.69
N ARG A 26 -35.30 5.93 -13.95
CA ARG A 26 -36.51 5.86 -14.79
C ARG A 26 -36.98 4.43 -15.02
N ASN A 27 -36.11 3.45 -14.86
CA ASN A 27 -36.43 2.03 -15.00
C ASN A 27 -36.75 1.36 -13.65
N GLY A 28 -37.02 2.14 -12.59
CA GLY A 28 -37.40 1.65 -11.26
C GLY A 28 -36.24 1.00 -10.50
N GLY A 29 -34.98 1.29 -10.86
CA GLY A 29 -33.80 0.72 -10.25
C GLY A 29 -33.45 1.28 -8.86
N ALA A 30 -33.89 2.48 -8.52
CA ALA A 30 -33.66 3.11 -7.22
C ALA A 30 -34.98 3.39 -6.49
N SER A 31 -34.97 3.24 -5.17
CA SER A 31 -36.10 3.56 -4.30
C SER A 31 -35.65 4.28 -3.06
N ILE A 32 -36.57 5.07 -2.47
CA ILE A 32 -36.36 5.71 -1.16
C ILE A 32 -37.33 5.10 -0.17
N ARG A 33 -36.81 4.60 0.95
CA ARG A 33 -37.58 3.94 2.00
C ARG A 33 -37.22 4.48 3.37
N PRO A 34 -38.14 4.37 4.35
CA PRO A 34 -37.91 4.90 5.68
C PRO A 34 -36.87 4.08 6.47
N ILE A 35 -36.16 4.77 7.33
CA ILE A 35 -35.47 4.29 8.51
C ILE A 35 -35.85 5.23 9.67
N GLU A 36 -35.64 4.83 10.91
CA GLU A 36 -35.92 5.70 12.04
C GLU A 36 -35.18 7.03 11.92
N ASN A 37 -35.91 8.13 12.01
CA ASN A 37 -35.39 9.51 11.85
C ASN A 37 -34.56 9.76 10.59
N GLY A 38 -34.89 9.08 9.47
CA GLY A 38 -34.12 9.19 8.27
C GLY A 38 -34.72 8.45 7.07
N PHE A 39 -33.88 8.25 6.08
CA PHE A 39 -34.25 7.51 4.87
C PHE A 39 -33.07 6.69 4.33
N ILE A 40 -33.41 5.68 3.55
CA ILE A 40 -32.47 4.85 2.81
C ILE A 40 -32.75 5.05 1.32
N ILE A 41 -31.70 5.34 0.57
CA ILE A 41 -31.72 5.27 -0.90
C ILE A 41 -31.19 3.89 -1.29
N SER A 42 -32.00 3.11 -2.00
CA SER A 42 -31.67 1.75 -2.41
C SER A 42 -31.64 1.63 -3.92
N GLN A 43 -30.63 1.00 -4.43
CA GLN A 43 -30.50 0.55 -5.80
C GLN A 43 -30.45 -0.97 -5.81
N LYS A 44 -31.27 -1.63 -6.62
CA LYS A 44 -31.29 -3.08 -6.75
C LYS A 44 -30.30 -3.52 -7.81
N GLY A 45 -29.57 -4.59 -7.54
CA GLY A 45 -28.88 -5.35 -8.55
C GLY A 45 -29.86 -6.22 -9.38
N THR A 46 -29.43 -6.66 -10.55
CA THR A 46 -30.11 -7.67 -11.35
C THR A 46 -29.39 -9.02 -11.21
N GLU A 47 -29.98 -10.10 -11.69
CA GLU A 47 -29.31 -11.40 -11.71
C GLU A 47 -27.99 -11.36 -12.50
N THR A 48 -27.95 -10.58 -13.58
CA THR A 48 -26.74 -10.42 -14.40
C THR A 48 -25.77 -9.35 -13.89
N GLN A 49 -26.27 -8.42 -13.07
CA GLN A 49 -25.49 -7.30 -12.54
C GLN A 49 -25.76 -7.08 -11.05
N PRO A 50 -25.49 -8.07 -10.18
CA PRO A 50 -25.77 -7.99 -8.76
C PRO A 50 -24.93 -6.93 -8.03
N PHE A 51 -23.79 -6.57 -8.59
CA PHE A 51 -22.89 -5.51 -8.09
C PHE A 51 -23.50 -4.10 -8.19
N HIS A 52 -24.62 -3.91 -8.90
CA HIS A 52 -25.37 -2.66 -8.85
C HIS A 52 -26.20 -2.52 -7.56
N GLN A 53 -26.32 -3.56 -6.75
CA GLN A 53 -26.95 -3.44 -5.43
C GLN A 53 -26.12 -2.50 -4.57
N ALA A 54 -26.75 -1.41 -4.15
CA ALA A 54 -26.15 -0.43 -3.27
C ALA A 54 -27.25 0.25 -2.44
N ASP A 55 -26.99 0.39 -1.14
CA ASP A 55 -27.83 1.10 -0.21
C ASP A 55 -27.05 2.23 0.46
N PHE A 56 -27.70 3.36 0.64
CA PHE A 56 -27.17 4.50 1.38
C PHE A 56 -28.21 4.99 2.37
N ALA A 57 -27.86 4.99 3.66
CA ALA A 57 -28.70 5.51 4.73
C ALA A 57 -28.20 6.86 5.23
N ILE A 58 -29.13 7.78 5.50
CA ILE A 58 -28.89 9.04 6.17
C ILE A 58 -29.99 9.26 7.21
N PHE A 59 -29.59 9.51 8.46
CA PHE A 59 -30.50 9.61 9.60
C PHE A 59 -29.88 10.41 10.75
N THR A 60 -30.69 10.74 11.75
CA THR A 60 -30.25 11.47 12.94
C THR A 60 -30.70 10.75 14.23
N ASP A 61 -30.16 11.14 15.37
CA ASP A 61 -30.63 10.75 16.70
C ASP A 61 -31.66 11.76 17.31
N GLU A 62 -32.10 12.71 16.48
CA GLU A 62 -33.07 13.73 16.89
C GLU A 62 -34.53 13.24 16.72
N PRO A 63 -35.32 13.11 17.78
CA PRO A 63 -36.67 12.51 17.70
C PRO A 63 -37.67 13.36 16.92
N GLU A 64 -37.44 14.69 16.81
CA GLU A 64 -38.30 15.61 16.07
C GLU A 64 -37.99 15.67 14.55
N THR A 65 -37.15 14.77 14.09
CA THR A 65 -36.73 14.74 12.67
C THR A 65 -37.93 14.50 11.75
N LYS A 66 -38.10 15.35 10.77
CA LYS A 66 -39.09 15.26 9.70
C LYS A 66 -38.40 14.79 8.41
N VAL A 67 -39.09 13.97 7.64
CA VAL A 67 -38.50 13.40 6.39
C VAL A 67 -39.45 13.63 5.23
N ASN A 68 -38.89 14.25 4.18
CA ASN A 68 -39.50 14.27 2.86
C ASN A 68 -38.89 13.14 2.03
N TYR A 69 -39.64 12.07 1.80
CA TYR A 69 -39.17 10.90 1.05
C TYR A 69 -39.24 11.07 -0.46
N CYS A 70 -39.82 12.15 -0.97
CA CYS A 70 -39.91 12.38 -2.42
C CYS A 70 -39.91 13.87 -2.74
N TRP A 71 -38.86 14.34 -3.34
CA TRP A 71 -38.82 15.68 -3.90
C TRP A 71 -39.82 15.84 -5.03
N PHE A 72 -40.06 17.09 -5.45
CA PHE A 72 -40.88 17.39 -6.61
C PHE A 72 -40.40 16.63 -7.83
N ARG A 73 -41.33 15.95 -8.50
CA ARG A 73 -41.04 15.26 -9.75
C ARG A 73 -41.18 16.23 -10.90
N GLY A 74 -40.13 16.34 -11.69
CA GLY A 74 -40.07 17.24 -12.81
C GLY A 74 -39.02 16.82 -13.82
N TRP A 75 -38.78 17.66 -14.77
CA TRP A 75 -37.76 17.45 -15.77
C TRP A 75 -36.55 18.37 -15.51
N SER A 76 -35.37 17.95 -15.96
CA SER A 76 -34.14 18.74 -15.81
C SER A 76 -33.85 19.10 -14.35
N PHE A 77 -33.85 20.36 -13.96
CA PHE A 77 -33.52 20.87 -12.64
C PHE A 77 -34.74 21.14 -11.74
N ASP A 78 -35.94 20.81 -12.16
CA ASP A 78 -37.16 21.16 -11.44
C ASP A 78 -37.16 20.67 -9.99
N SER A 79 -36.73 19.44 -9.74
CA SER A 79 -36.66 18.86 -8.39
C SER A 79 -35.72 19.64 -7.45
N PHE A 80 -34.58 20.12 -7.96
CA PHE A 80 -33.64 20.92 -7.18
C PHE A 80 -34.18 22.33 -6.93
N THR A 81 -34.75 22.95 -7.98
CA THR A 81 -35.33 24.28 -7.86
C THR A 81 -36.44 24.30 -6.82
N MET A 82 -37.33 23.31 -6.86
CA MET A 82 -38.43 23.21 -5.91
C MET A 82 -37.94 22.89 -4.50
N CYS A 83 -37.00 21.96 -4.35
CA CYS A 83 -36.38 21.66 -3.06
C CYS A 83 -35.71 22.90 -2.44
N TRP A 84 -34.97 23.68 -3.25
CA TRP A 84 -34.36 24.93 -2.81
C TRP A 84 -35.40 25.99 -2.42
N ASN A 85 -36.46 26.14 -3.20
CA ASN A 85 -37.54 27.08 -2.87
C ASN A 85 -38.26 26.73 -1.58
N GLU A 86 -38.53 25.44 -1.35
CA GLU A 86 -39.10 24.93 -0.10
C GLU A 86 -38.21 25.23 1.09
N MET A 87 -36.92 24.86 1.00
CA MET A 87 -35.94 25.08 2.08
C MET A 87 -35.71 26.57 2.37
N SER A 88 -35.54 27.41 1.33
CA SER A 88 -35.28 28.83 1.49
C SER A 88 -36.48 29.63 2.04
N SER A 89 -37.70 29.15 1.83
CA SER A 89 -38.91 29.70 2.42
C SER A 89 -39.32 29.08 3.77
N GLY A 90 -38.49 28.17 4.30
CA GLY A 90 -38.74 27.53 5.57
C GLY A 90 -39.90 26.51 5.58
N VAL A 91 -40.27 26.02 4.40
CA VAL A 91 -41.37 25.04 4.29
C VAL A 91 -40.80 23.64 4.53
N ILE A 92 -41.32 22.98 5.57
CA ILE A 92 -41.07 21.55 5.81
C ILE A 92 -42.14 20.75 5.08
N LYS A 93 -41.73 19.97 4.09
CA LYS A 93 -42.62 19.11 3.32
C LYS A 93 -42.35 17.66 3.68
N GLU A 94 -43.41 16.89 3.86
CA GLU A 94 -43.36 15.48 4.27
C GLU A 94 -44.13 14.62 3.25
N ASN A 95 -43.50 14.32 2.13
CA ASN A 95 -44.06 13.37 1.17
C ASN A 95 -43.81 11.94 1.64
N PRO A 96 -44.74 11.00 1.41
CA PRO A 96 -44.64 9.61 1.86
C PRO A 96 -43.53 8.83 1.10
N ALA A 97 -43.04 7.74 1.74
CA ALA A 97 -41.94 6.92 1.24
C ALA A 97 -42.28 5.98 0.08
N ASN A 98 -43.53 5.67 -0.14
CA ASN A 98 -44.00 4.67 -1.12
C ASN A 98 -44.19 5.22 -2.52
N MET A 99 -43.54 6.30 -2.86
CA MET A 99 -43.64 6.94 -4.17
C MET A 99 -42.55 6.41 -5.11
N ALA A 100 -42.93 5.76 -6.21
CA ALA A 100 -41.97 5.35 -7.26
C ALA A 100 -41.27 6.58 -7.88
N ASP A 101 -40.07 6.38 -8.40
CA ASP A 101 -39.26 7.39 -9.10
C ASP A 101 -39.00 8.66 -8.28
N ALA A 102 -38.74 8.53 -6.99
CA ALA A 102 -38.41 9.67 -6.13
C ALA A 102 -37.04 10.26 -6.59
N PRO A 103 -36.98 11.55 -6.98
CA PRO A 103 -35.75 12.16 -7.44
C PRO A 103 -34.75 12.48 -6.31
N GLY A 104 -35.19 12.39 -5.05
CA GLY A 104 -34.40 12.63 -3.86
C GLY A 104 -35.26 12.72 -2.61
N ALA A 105 -34.62 12.85 -1.44
CA ALA A 105 -35.24 12.99 -0.15
C ALA A 105 -34.53 14.04 0.70
N SER A 106 -35.18 14.55 1.75
CA SER A 106 -34.61 15.53 2.67
C SER A 106 -34.91 15.17 4.12
N LEU A 107 -33.97 15.48 5.00
CA LEU A 107 -34.13 15.52 6.43
C LEU A 107 -34.29 16.94 6.92
N TYR A 108 -35.21 17.15 7.85
CA TYR A 108 -35.41 18.42 8.56
C TYR A 108 -35.35 18.16 10.06
N VAL A 109 -34.51 18.90 10.77
CA VAL A 109 -34.42 18.85 12.22
C VAL A 109 -34.85 20.21 12.76
N PRO A 110 -36.12 20.42 13.12
CA PRO A 110 -36.57 21.68 13.67
C PRO A 110 -36.04 21.89 15.10
N PHE A 111 -35.59 23.11 15.38
CA PHE A 111 -35.10 23.48 16.70
C PHE A 111 -35.31 24.98 16.99
N ARG A 112 -35.24 25.35 18.25
CA ARG A 112 -35.22 26.75 18.70
C ARG A 112 -34.00 26.98 19.56
N LEU A 113 -33.39 28.15 19.40
CA LEU A 113 -32.25 28.59 20.22
C LEU A 113 -32.61 29.93 20.86
N GLN A 114 -32.29 30.09 22.12
CA GLN A 114 -32.23 31.40 22.76
C GLN A 114 -30.92 32.10 22.44
N PRO A 115 -30.84 33.43 22.61
CA PRO A 115 -29.55 34.14 22.39
C PRO A 115 -28.42 33.53 23.25
N GLY A 116 -27.34 33.13 22.61
CA GLY A 116 -26.18 32.49 23.27
C GLY A 116 -26.26 30.97 23.41
N GLU A 117 -27.38 30.35 23.06
CA GLU A 117 -27.50 28.88 23.05
C GLU A 117 -26.90 28.26 21.78
N SER A 118 -26.46 27.03 21.92
CA SER A 118 -26.02 26.20 20.79
C SER A 118 -26.65 24.81 20.85
N LYS A 119 -26.88 24.20 19.71
CA LYS A 119 -27.33 22.81 19.59
C LYS A 119 -26.47 22.07 18.59
N THR A 120 -25.97 20.90 18.94
CA THR A 120 -25.27 19.99 18.04
C THR A 120 -26.24 18.94 17.53
N ILE A 121 -26.36 18.83 16.21
CA ILE A 121 -27.17 17.81 15.55
C ILE A 121 -26.19 16.81 14.91
N ARG A 122 -26.36 15.52 15.21
CA ARG A 122 -25.58 14.45 14.59
C ARG A 122 -26.30 13.95 13.37
N LEU A 123 -25.55 13.90 12.26
CA LEU A 123 -26.00 13.30 11.02
C LEU A 123 -25.20 12.02 10.79
N TYR A 124 -25.90 10.90 10.76
CA TYR A 124 -25.33 9.60 10.48
C TYR A 124 -25.46 9.27 9.01
N MET A 125 -24.40 8.73 8.42
CA MET A 125 -24.35 8.24 7.05
C MET A 125 -23.76 6.84 7.02
N ALA A 126 -24.37 5.93 6.26
CA ALA A 126 -23.89 4.58 6.09
C ALA A 126 -24.05 4.12 4.64
N TRP A 127 -23.13 3.29 4.16
CA TRP A 127 -23.18 2.65 2.85
C TRP A 127 -23.14 1.15 3.01
N TYR A 128 -23.85 0.46 2.13
CA TYR A 128 -23.80 -0.99 2.02
C TYR A 128 -23.79 -1.39 0.56
N VAL A 129 -22.65 -1.88 0.08
CA VAL A 129 -22.41 -2.33 -1.30
C VAL A 129 -21.82 -3.74 -1.23
N PRO A 130 -22.67 -4.80 -1.13
CA PRO A 130 -22.24 -6.14 -0.74
C PRO A 130 -21.56 -6.95 -1.86
N PHE A 131 -21.59 -6.49 -3.10
CA PHE A 131 -21.06 -7.21 -4.25
C PHE A 131 -20.14 -6.36 -5.09
N SER A 132 -19.12 -7.00 -5.69
CA SER A 132 -18.19 -6.37 -6.61
C SER A 132 -17.96 -7.25 -7.84
N LEU A 133 -17.63 -6.61 -8.96
CA LEU A 133 -17.17 -7.30 -10.19
C LEU A 133 -15.67 -7.56 -10.19
N VAL A 134 -14.93 -6.94 -9.28
CA VAL A 134 -13.47 -6.99 -9.33
C VAL A 134 -13.01 -8.44 -9.20
N ARG A 135 -12.26 -8.87 -10.20
CA ARG A 135 -11.60 -10.17 -10.25
C ARG A 135 -10.26 -9.99 -10.95
N GLU A 136 -9.23 -10.42 -10.31
CA GLU A 136 -7.85 -10.26 -10.78
C GLU A 136 -7.07 -11.57 -10.72
N GLY A 137 -6.04 -11.67 -11.55
CA GLY A 137 -5.19 -12.84 -11.65
C GLY A 137 -5.77 -13.92 -12.56
N LEU A 138 -4.89 -14.65 -13.26
CA LEU A 138 -5.26 -15.75 -14.14
C LEU A 138 -5.42 -17.06 -13.36
N GLU A 139 -6.37 -17.89 -13.77
CA GLU A 139 -6.55 -19.22 -13.21
C GLU A 139 -5.30 -20.10 -13.48
N PRO A 140 -5.05 -21.14 -12.65
CA PRO A 140 -4.08 -22.16 -12.93
C PRO A 140 -4.31 -22.81 -14.31
N ILE A 141 -3.23 -23.34 -14.92
CA ILE A 141 -3.28 -23.88 -16.31
C ILE A 141 -4.19 -25.10 -16.43
N ASP A 142 -4.39 -25.85 -15.34
CA ASP A 142 -5.18 -27.08 -15.30
C ASP A 142 -6.71 -26.82 -15.23
N ASP A 143 -7.11 -25.58 -15.04
CA ASP A 143 -8.52 -25.19 -15.07
C ASP A 143 -8.93 -24.85 -16.51
N VAL A 144 -10.09 -25.34 -16.89
CA VAL A 144 -10.70 -25.15 -18.21
C VAL A 144 -10.68 -23.66 -18.61
N ASP A 145 -10.44 -23.39 -19.89
CA ASP A 145 -10.49 -22.03 -20.44
C ASP A 145 -11.76 -21.28 -20.04
N VAL A 146 -11.61 -20.43 -19.03
CA VAL A 146 -12.69 -19.59 -18.56
C VAL A 146 -12.68 -18.30 -19.40
N PRO A 147 -13.76 -17.93 -20.07
CA PRO A 147 -13.81 -16.72 -20.87
C PRO A 147 -13.57 -15.49 -19.99
N ILE A 148 -12.44 -14.84 -20.19
CA ILE A 148 -12.09 -13.59 -19.50
C ILE A 148 -12.39 -12.43 -20.44
N VAL A 149 -13.34 -11.59 -20.06
CA VAL A 149 -13.69 -10.40 -20.84
C VAL A 149 -12.93 -9.20 -20.24
N PRO A 150 -12.06 -8.54 -21.02
CA PRO A 150 -11.40 -7.34 -20.55
C PRO A 150 -12.43 -6.23 -20.32
N VAL A 151 -12.34 -5.58 -19.16
CA VAL A 151 -13.03 -4.32 -18.89
C VAL A 151 -12.14 -3.22 -19.37
N VAL A 152 -12.67 -2.33 -20.17
CA VAL A 152 -11.97 -1.13 -20.62
C VAL A 152 -12.53 0.08 -19.86
N ASN A 153 -11.65 0.99 -19.47
CA ASN A 153 -12.02 2.27 -18.90
C ASN A 153 -12.57 3.22 -19.98
N GLU A 154 -12.96 4.42 -19.60
CA GLU A 154 -13.48 5.45 -20.53
C GLU A 154 -12.48 5.84 -21.64
N ARG A 155 -11.19 5.49 -21.48
CA ARG A 155 -10.14 5.75 -22.48
C ARG A 155 -9.91 4.56 -23.41
N GLY A 156 -10.67 3.47 -23.25
CA GLY A 156 -10.49 2.23 -24.01
C GLY A 156 -9.27 1.39 -23.57
N GLU A 157 -8.67 1.69 -22.43
CA GLU A 157 -7.53 0.95 -21.88
C GLU A 157 -8.04 -0.20 -21.00
N PRO A 158 -7.34 -1.33 -20.92
CA PRO A 158 -7.72 -2.42 -20.04
C PRO A 158 -7.74 -1.97 -18.57
N ALA A 159 -8.90 -2.03 -17.93
CA ALA A 159 -9.12 -1.64 -16.53
C ALA A 159 -9.30 -2.83 -15.58
N GLY A 160 -9.20 -4.05 -16.09
CA GLY A 160 -9.41 -5.30 -15.38
C GLY A 160 -10.03 -6.37 -16.27
N TYR A 161 -10.47 -7.47 -15.68
CA TYR A 161 -11.08 -8.57 -16.40
C TYR A 161 -12.37 -9.02 -15.71
N ILE A 162 -13.44 -9.20 -16.48
CA ILE A 162 -14.64 -9.87 -16.02
C ILE A 162 -14.61 -11.30 -16.54
N ASP A 163 -14.66 -12.22 -15.62
CA ASP A 163 -14.94 -13.61 -15.95
C ASP A 163 -16.43 -13.86 -15.95
N THR A 164 -16.98 -14.10 -17.12
CA THR A 164 -18.42 -14.27 -17.31
C THR A 164 -18.93 -15.65 -16.91
N SER A 165 -18.05 -16.63 -16.72
CA SER A 165 -18.41 -18.01 -16.36
C SER A 165 -18.53 -18.23 -14.86
N ILE A 166 -18.03 -17.30 -14.04
CA ILE A 166 -17.96 -17.46 -12.59
C ILE A 166 -19.23 -17.00 -11.93
N GLN A 167 -19.72 -17.82 -11.00
CA GLN A 167 -20.85 -17.47 -10.16
C GLN A 167 -20.53 -16.29 -9.24
N LEU A 168 -21.56 -15.59 -8.80
CA LEU A 168 -21.43 -14.42 -7.94
C LEU A 168 -20.61 -14.68 -6.67
N SER A 169 -20.71 -15.89 -6.11
CA SER A 169 -19.93 -16.33 -4.95
C SER A 169 -18.41 -16.31 -5.16
N ASP A 170 -17.96 -16.39 -6.41
CA ASP A 170 -16.54 -16.45 -6.78
C ASP A 170 -15.92 -15.07 -7.01
N LYS A 171 -16.74 -14.01 -6.95
CA LYS A 171 -16.29 -12.62 -7.11
C LYS A 171 -15.92 -12.02 -5.78
N TYR A 172 -15.13 -10.96 -5.81
CA TYR A 172 -14.79 -10.23 -4.60
C TYR A 172 -16.06 -9.74 -3.89
N ARG A 173 -16.14 -10.03 -2.61
CA ARG A 173 -17.12 -9.47 -1.68
C ARG A 173 -16.37 -8.83 -0.51
N PRO A 174 -16.71 -7.59 -0.12
CA PRO A 174 -16.03 -6.90 0.98
C PRO A 174 -16.38 -7.56 2.32
N TRP A 175 -15.43 -7.53 3.24
CA TRP A 175 -15.54 -8.15 4.55
C TRP A 175 -16.77 -7.69 5.34
N TYR A 176 -17.11 -6.39 5.29
CA TYR A 176 -18.28 -5.89 6.02
C TYR A 176 -19.59 -6.57 5.60
N SER A 177 -19.68 -7.08 4.37
CA SER A 177 -20.85 -7.85 3.92
C SER A 177 -20.93 -9.26 4.53
N SER A 178 -19.89 -9.73 5.24
CA SER A 178 -19.96 -10.91 6.09
C SER A 178 -20.44 -10.59 7.51
N ARG A 179 -20.37 -9.31 7.91
CA ARG A 179 -20.75 -8.83 9.24
C ARG A 179 -22.17 -8.29 9.30
N PHE A 180 -22.65 -7.75 8.18
CA PHE A 180 -23.95 -7.11 8.07
C PHE A 180 -24.72 -7.70 6.89
N ALA A 181 -25.97 -8.04 7.09
CA ALA A 181 -26.81 -8.58 6.03
C ALA A 181 -27.42 -7.49 5.14
N ASN A 182 -27.58 -6.27 5.67
CA ASN A 182 -28.23 -5.14 5.00
C ASN A 182 -27.79 -3.79 5.60
N ILE A 183 -28.26 -2.71 4.99
CA ILE A 183 -27.92 -1.34 5.41
C ILE A 183 -28.54 -0.99 6.77
N GLU A 184 -29.69 -1.56 7.13
CA GLU A 184 -30.35 -1.32 8.43
C GLU A 184 -29.47 -1.84 9.58
N GLU A 185 -28.85 -3.00 9.43
CA GLU A 185 -27.90 -3.52 10.42
C GLU A 185 -26.66 -2.64 10.56
N VAL A 186 -26.16 -2.09 9.45
CA VAL A 186 -25.04 -1.12 9.48
C VAL A 186 -25.44 0.15 10.21
N ALA A 187 -26.60 0.71 9.88
CA ALA A 187 -27.11 1.92 10.52
C ALA A 187 -27.36 1.73 12.02
N ASP A 188 -27.97 0.61 12.39
CA ASP A 188 -28.25 0.24 13.78
C ASP A 188 -26.93 0.05 14.58
N TYR A 189 -25.97 -0.66 14.01
CA TYR A 189 -24.64 -0.82 14.61
C TYR A 189 -23.95 0.53 14.82
N TRP A 190 -23.98 1.41 13.81
CA TRP A 190 -23.39 2.74 13.84
C TRP A 190 -23.99 3.60 14.96
N MET A 191 -25.30 3.67 15.02
CA MET A 191 -26.02 4.45 16.04
C MET A 191 -25.75 3.92 17.45
N LYS A 192 -25.88 2.60 17.68
CA LYS A 192 -25.67 1.97 18.98
C LYS A 192 -24.25 2.10 19.51
N ASN A 193 -23.27 2.07 18.62
CA ASN A 193 -21.86 2.04 19.00
C ASN A 193 -21.14 3.38 18.82
N TYR A 194 -21.85 4.44 18.43
CA TYR A 194 -21.26 5.74 18.11
C TYR A 194 -20.31 6.26 19.20
N ASN A 195 -20.76 6.28 20.45
CA ASN A 195 -19.96 6.82 21.55
C ASN A 195 -18.67 5.99 21.78
N THR A 196 -18.79 4.67 21.76
CA THR A 196 -17.63 3.77 21.92
C THR A 196 -16.64 3.91 20.76
N LEU A 197 -17.15 4.00 19.52
CA LEU A 197 -16.30 4.17 18.33
C LEU A 197 -15.62 5.55 18.32
N LYS A 198 -16.35 6.59 18.75
CA LYS A 198 -15.81 7.94 18.90
C LYS A 198 -14.70 7.96 19.94
N GLU A 199 -14.96 7.44 21.15
CA GLU A 199 -13.98 7.36 22.23
C GLU A 199 -12.70 6.63 21.80
N LYS A 200 -12.83 5.46 21.16
CA LYS A 200 -11.67 4.71 20.64
C LYS A 200 -10.89 5.50 19.58
N THR A 201 -11.59 6.24 18.71
CA THR A 201 -10.95 7.07 17.69
C THR A 201 -10.21 8.24 18.33
N GLU A 202 -10.79 8.88 19.33
CA GLU A 202 -10.16 9.96 20.10
C GLU A 202 -8.93 9.46 20.85
N LEU A 203 -9.02 8.32 21.54
CA LEU A 203 -7.87 7.69 22.22
C LEU A 203 -6.73 7.37 21.26
N PHE A 204 -7.04 6.83 20.07
CA PHE A 204 -6.03 6.59 19.07
C PHE A 204 -5.38 7.89 18.58
N THR A 205 -6.19 8.90 18.29
CA THR A 205 -5.73 10.20 17.82
C THR A 205 -4.85 10.87 18.86
N ASP A 206 -5.29 10.88 20.11
CA ASP A 206 -4.54 11.47 21.22
C ASP A 206 -3.21 10.75 21.44
N ALA A 207 -3.21 9.42 21.44
CA ALA A 207 -1.99 8.63 21.56
C ALA A 207 -1.02 8.87 20.38
N PHE A 208 -1.55 8.93 19.14
CA PHE A 208 -0.72 9.14 17.96
C PHE A 208 -0.05 10.52 17.95
N TYR A 209 -0.78 11.58 18.35
CA TYR A 209 -0.25 12.95 18.34
C TYR A 209 0.42 13.37 19.65
N ALA A 210 0.30 12.60 20.74
CA ALA A 210 1.06 12.81 21.96
C ALA A 210 2.52 12.36 21.81
N THR A 211 3.26 13.02 20.94
CA THR A 211 4.62 12.68 20.56
C THR A 211 5.51 13.91 20.56
N THR A 212 6.80 13.70 20.86
CA THR A 212 7.85 14.74 20.78
C THR A 212 8.72 14.61 19.53
N LEU A 213 8.36 13.70 18.61
CA LEU A 213 9.06 13.54 17.34
C LEU A 213 8.95 14.80 16.46
N PRO A 214 9.88 15.02 15.51
CA PRO A 214 9.82 16.13 14.57
C PRO A 214 8.45 16.19 13.86
N ALA A 215 7.86 17.38 13.80
CA ALA A 215 6.52 17.60 13.27
C ALA A 215 6.36 17.11 11.82
N GLU A 216 7.40 17.30 11.00
CA GLU A 216 7.42 16.86 9.60
C GLU A 216 7.38 15.32 9.46
N VAL A 217 7.92 14.58 10.43
CA VAL A 217 7.83 13.12 10.47
C VAL A 217 6.42 12.68 10.84
N VAL A 218 5.84 13.29 11.89
CA VAL A 218 4.47 13.00 12.32
C VAL A 218 3.48 13.32 11.19
N GLU A 219 3.66 14.46 10.50
CA GLU A 219 2.86 14.84 9.34
C GLU A 219 2.97 13.82 8.20
N ALA A 220 4.19 13.41 7.83
CA ALA A 220 4.41 12.43 6.76
C ALA A 220 3.76 11.08 7.07
N VAL A 221 3.89 10.60 8.31
CA VAL A 221 3.26 9.35 8.75
C VAL A 221 1.74 9.48 8.71
N ALA A 222 1.17 10.51 9.37
CA ALA A 222 -0.27 10.74 9.42
C ALA A 222 -0.90 10.86 8.01
N ALA A 223 -0.25 11.61 7.11
CA ALA A 223 -0.70 11.78 5.75
C ALA A 223 -0.80 10.45 5.00
N ASN A 224 0.19 9.57 5.15
CA ASN A 224 0.24 8.29 4.46
C ASN A 224 -0.61 7.19 5.13
N LEU A 225 -1.05 7.36 6.38
CA LEU A 225 -2.06 6.49 6.98
C LEU A 225 -3.43 6.59 6.26
N THR A 226 -3.68 7.63 5.49
CA THR A 226 -4.89 7.75 4.65
C THR A 226 -4.97 6.66 3.59
N ILE A 227 -3.84 6.07 3.18
CA ILE A 227 -3.79 4.92 2.27
C ILE A 227 -4.61 3.74 2.82
N LEU A 228 -4.58 3.53 4.14
CA LEU A 228 -5.32 2.45 4.81
C LEU A 228 -6.86 2.60 4.72
N LYS A 229 -7.35 3.79 4.39
CA LYS A 229 -8.77 4.11 4.21
C LYS A 229 -9.16 4.39 2.75
N SER A 230 -8.20 4.19 1.83
CA SER A 230 -8.40 4.40 0.40
C SER A 230 -8.82 3.11 -0.31
N PRO A 231 -9.28 3.19 -1.57
CA PRO A 231 -9.54 2.01 -2.39
C PRO A 231 -8.30 1.16 -2.72
N THR A 232 -7.11 1.58 -2.33
CA THR A 232 -5.89 0.76 -2.43
C THR A 232 -5.98 -0.49 -1.56
N ILE A 233 -6.71 -0.43 -0.45
CA ILE A 233 -6.81 -1.50 0.54
C ILE A 233 -8.15 -2.21 0.43
N PHE A 234 -8.13 -3.52 0.30
CA PHE A 234 -9.30 -4.38 0.34
C PHE A 234 -9.20 -5.40 1.47
N ARG A 235 -10.35 -5.80 1.98
CA ARG A 235 -10.49 -6.93 2.87
C ARG A 235 -11.59 -7.83 2.32
N GLN A 236 -11.22 -9.07 1.97
CA GLN A 236 -12.13 -10.04 1.38
C GLN A 236 -13.15 -10.55 2.42
N TYR A 237 -14.25 -11.14 1.95
CA TYR A 237 -15.36 -11.65 2.77
C TYR A 237 -14.93 -12.55 3.94
N ASP A 238 -13.92 -13.38 3.75
CA ASP A 238 -13.34 -14.26 4.77
C ASP A 238 -12.38 -13.56 5.75
N GLY A 239 -12.17 -12.26 5.59
CA GLY A 239 -11.34 -11.43 6.43
C GLY A 239 -9.91 -11.25 5.95
N ARG A 240 -9.45 -11.99 4.93
CA ARG A 240 -8.10 -11.83 4.39
C ARG A 240 -7.94 -10.50 3.65
N MET A 241 -6.75 -9.91 3.80
CA MET A 241 -6.38 -8.66 3.14
C MET A 241 -5.90 -8.91 1.71
N TRP A 242 -6.25 -8.00 0.82
CA TRP A 242 -5.75 -7.95 -0.55
C TRP A 242 -5.70 -6.50 -1.01
N ASN A 243 -4.69 -6.11 -1.78
CA ASN A 243 -4.46 -4.70 -2.05
C ASN A 243 -4.06 -4.45 -3.51
N TRP A 244 -4.31 -3.22 -3.95
CA TRP A 244 -3.65 -2.60 -5.08
C TRP A 244 -2.31 -1.97 -4.64
N GLU A 245 -1.51 -1.51 -5.57
CA GLU A 245 -0.36 -0.63 -5.26
C GLU A 245 -0.81 0.81 -5.02
N GLY A 246 -1.81 1.24 -5.75
CA GLY A 246 -2.47 2.54 -5.68
C GLY A 246 -3.83 2.45 -6.37
N CYS A 247 -4.50 3.58 -6.61
CA CYS A 247 -5.76 3.60 -7.32
C CYS A 247 -5.94 4.84 -8.18
N GLY A 248 -6.71 4.71 -9.25
CA GLY A 248 -7.29 5.80 -10.00
C GLY A 248 -8.73 6.05 -9.56
N ASN A 249 -9.46 6.85 -10.33
CA ASN A 249 -10.87 7.15 -10.03
C ASN A 249 -11.79 5.95 -10.26
N GLU A 250 -11.45 5.06 -11.19
CA GLU A 250 -12.31 3.96 -11.67
C GLU A 250 -11.60 2.60 -11.72
N TYR A 251 -10.32 2.56 -11.38
CA TYR A 251 -9.49 1.36 -11.45
C TYR A 251 -8.47 1.32 -10.32
N GLY A 252 -7.96 0.14 -10.01
CA GLY A 252 -6.79 -0.04 -9.18
C GLY A 252 -5.51 -0.05 -10.02
N SER A 253 -4.43 0.49 -9.49
CA SER A 253 -3.11 0.41 -10.12
C SER A 253 -2.40 -0.85 -9.63
N CYS A 254 -1.99 -1.72 -10.55
CA CYS A 254 -1.15 -2.88 -10.28
C CYS A 254 -1.69 -3.76 -9.13
N TYR A 255 -2.45 -4.79 -9.49
CA TYR A 255 -3.19 -5.65 -8.58
C TYR A 255 -2.31 -6.59 -7.71
N GLY A 256 -2.92 -7.20 -6.71
CA GLY A 256 -2.43 -8.44 -6.11
C GLY A 256 -1.47 -8.29 -4.96
N SER A 257 -1.51 -7.21 -4.18
CA SER A 257 -0.60 -6.97 -3.05
C SER A 257 0.86 -7.15 -3.47
N CYS A 258 1.23 -6.53 -4.59
CA CYS A 258 2.51 -6.68 -5.28
C CYS A 258 3.68 -6.71 -4.29
N THR A 259 4.36 -7.84 -4.18
CA THR A 259 5.29 -8.13 -3.08
C THR A 259 6.44 -7.14 -2.97
N HIS A 260 6.99 -6.67 -4.11
CA HIS A 260 8.10 -5.73 -4.10
C HIS A 260 7.67 -4.30 -3.70
N VAL A 261 6.46 -3.85 -4.03
CA VAL A 261 5.93 -2.56 -3.56
C VAL A 261 5.57 -2.64 -2.07
N TRP A 262 4.93 -3.75 -1.66
CA TRP A 262 4.51 -3.97 -0.28
C TRP A 262 5.66 -4.30 0.69
N ASN A 263 6.88 -4.46 0.22
CA ASN A 263 8.08 -4.46 1.05
C ASN A 263 8.32 -3.10 1.74
N TYR A 264 7.91 -2.01 1.11
CA TYR A 264 8.06 -0.65 1.65
C TYR A 264 6.94 -0.27 2.64
N ALA A 265 5.80 -0.94 2.61
CA ALA A 265 4.61 -0.59 3.40
C ALA A 265 4.75 -1.04 4.86
N GLN A 266 5.27 -0.18 5.73
CA GLN A 266 5.58 -0.51 7.12
C GLN A 266 4.50 -0.13 8.15
N ALA A 267 3.38 0.48 7.74
CA ALA A 267 2.32 0.85 8.68
C ALA A 267 1.47 -0.35 9.13
N ILE A 268 1.11 -1.25 8.19
CA ILE A 268 0.17 -2.35 8.45
C ILE A 268 0.68 -3.34 9.49
N PRO A 269 1.96 -3.81 9.46
CA PRO A 269 2.44 -4.80 10.43
C PRO A 269 2.36 -4.33 11.88
N HIS A 270 2.43 -3.02 12.10
CA HIS A 270 2.33 -2.45 13.44
C HIS A 270 0.89 -2.08 13.83
N LEU A 271 0.12 -1.51 12.89
CA LEU A 271 -1.24 -1.07 13.16
C LEU A 271 -2.27 -2.21 13.08
N PHE A 272 -2.06 -3.15 12.18
CA PHE A 272 -2.98 -4.27 11.91
C PHE A 272 -2.22 -5.60 11.70
N PRO A 273 -1.48 -6.09 12.70
CA PRO A 273 -0.61 -7.27 12.54
C PRO A 273 -1.36 -8.52 12.08
N LYS A 274 -2.60 -8.73 12.51
CA LYS A 274 -3.44 -9.84 12.01
C LYS A 274 -3.70 -9.73 10.51
N MET A 275 -3.91 -8.51 10.00
CA MET A 275 -4.12 -8.29 8.57
C MET A 275 -2.83 -8.55 7.77
N GLU A 276 -1.70 -8.06 8.27
CA GLU A 276 -0.39 -8.31 7.65
C GLU A 276 -0.11 -9.82 7.55
N ARG A 277 -0.38 -10.61 8.61
CA ARG A 277 -0.22 -12.07 8.55
C ARG A 277 -1.06 -12.72 7.45
N THR A 278 -2.28 -12.22 7.17
CA THR A 278 -3.07 -12.78 6.06
C THR A 278 -2.43 -12.54 4.69
N LEU A 279 -1.64 -11.46 4.53
CA LEU A 279 -0.83 -11.24 3.33
C LEU A 279 0.31 -12.27 3.25
N ARG A 280 1.03 -12.52 4.35
CA ARG A 280 2.08 -13.56 4.40
C ARG A 280 1.52 -14.94 4.08
N GLU A 281 0.40 -15.32 4.69
CA GLU A 281 -0.27 -16.59 4.45
C GLU A 281 -0.73 -16.72 2.98
N THR A 282 -1.21 -15.64 2.37
CA THR A 282 -1.56 -15.64 0.95
C THR A 282 -0.32 -15.82 0.07
N GLU A 283 0.77 -15.12 0.35
CA GLU A 283 2.01 -15.25 -0.40
C GLU A 283 2.58 -16.67 -0.37
N PHE A 284 2.67 -17.26 0.82
CA PHE A 284 3.35 -18.55 1.02
C PHE A 284 2.46 -19.78 0.84
N PHE A 285 1.19 -19.72 1.26
CA PHE A 285 0.29 -20.89 1.19
C PHE A 285 -0.55 -20.95 -0.08
N VAL A 286 -0.82 -19.79 -0.73
CA VAL A 286 -1.74 -19.72 -1.86
C VAL A 286 -1.01 -19.38 -3.15
N SER A 287 -0.08 -18.41 -3.12
CA SER A 287 0.59 -17.88 -4.31
C SER A 287 1.96 -18.50 -4.59
N GLN A 288 2.37 -19.50 -3.81
CA GLN A 288 3.61 -20.24 -4.00
C GLN A 288 3.37 -21.54 -4.79
N ALA A 289 4.19 -21.77 -5.83
CA ALA A 289 4.24 -23.05 -6.55
C ALA A 289 5.06 -24.09 -5.77
N LYS A 290 4.90 -25.36 -6.13
CA LYS A 290 5.60 -26.49 -5.45
C LYS A 290 7.14 -26.39 -5.47
N ASN A 291 7.70 -25.72 -6.47
CA ASN A 291 9.14 -25.49 -6.59
C ASN A 291 9.64 -24.25 -5.83
N GLY A 292 8.77 -23.58 -5.08
CA GLY A 292 9.11 -22.36 -4.34
C GLY A 292 8.95 -21.04 -5.10
N HIS A 293 8.62 -21.08 -6.40
CA HIS A 293 8.29 -19.85 -7.16
C HIS A 293 7.12 -19.15 -6.52
N GLN A 294 7.27 -17.88 -6.14
CA GLN A 294 6.17 -17.04 -5.67
C GLN A 294 5.76 -16.06 -6.75
N ALA A 295 4.48 -16.09 -7.11
CA ALA A 295 3.92 -15.02 -7.93
C ALA A 295 3.92 -13.73 -7.10
N PHE A 296 4.47 -12.66 -7.64
CA PHE A 296 4.55 -11.39 -6.92
C PHE A 296 3.21 -10.63 -6.88
N ARG A 297 2.18 -11.18 -7.50
CA ARG A 297 0.79 -10.67 -7.51
C ARG A 297 -0.17 -11.79 -7.19
N SER A 298 -0.98 -11.63 -6.15
CA SER A 298 -2.02 -12.59 -5.76
C SER A 298 -3.33 -12.34 -6.52
N ALA A 299 -4.18 -13.36 -6.62
CA ALA A 299 -5.49 -13.24 -7.24
C ALA A 299 -6.54 -12.62 -6.33
N LEU A 300 -7.59 -12.03 -6.91
CA LEU A 300 -8.81 -11.61 -6.22
C LEU A 300 -10.04 -12.21 -6.94
N PRO A 301 -10.92 -12.97 -6.28
CA PRO A 301 -10.79 -13.51 -4.92
C PRO A 301 -9.50 -14.29 -4.72
N ILE A 302 -9.02 -14.33 -3.46
CA ILE A 302 -7.76 -15.00 -3.12
C ILE A 302 -7.87 -16.49 -3.41
N ARG A 303 -7.05 -16.98 -4.35
CA ARG A 303 -6.97 -18.36 -4.83
C ARG A 303 -5.61 -18.62 -5.48
N PRO A 304 -5.20 -19.87 -5.72
CA PRO A 304 -4.04 -20.18 -6.54
C PRO A 304 -4.13 -19.51 -7.92
N ILE A 305 -2.99 -19.13 -8.47
CA ILE A 305 -2.90 -18.47 -9.78
C ILE A 305 -1.89 -19.14 -10.69
N ARG A 306 -1.91 -18.76 -11.96
CA ARG A 306 -0.97 -19.24 -12.96
C ARG A 306 0.43 -18.66 -12.73
N HIS A 307 1.43 -19.55 -12.71
CA HIS A 307 2.85 -19.18 -12.58
C HIS A 307 3.49 -19.06 -13.97
N ASN A 308 3.04 -18.11 -14.76
CA ASN A 308 3.45 -17.90 -16.16
C ASN A 308 4.36 -16.68 -16.38
N PHE A 309 4.85 -16.10 -15.30
CA PHE A 309 5.83 -15.02 -15.29
C PHE A 309 6.92 -15.33 -14.26
N HIS A 310 8.08 -14.67 -14.34
CA HIS A 310 9.12 -14.88 -13.34
C HIS A 310 8.75 -14.23 -11.99
N ALA A 311 9.37 -14.70 -10.92
CA ALA A 311 9.24 -14.07 -9.63
C ALA A 311 9.98 -12.72 -9.60
N ALA A 312 9.53 -11.80 -8.75
CA ALA A 312 10.28 -10.59 -8.43
C ALA A 312 11.28 -10.91 -7.31
N ALA A 313 12.58 -10.71 -7.57
CA ALA A 313 13.62 -11.11 -6.64
C ALA A 313 13.55 -10.33 -5.31
N ASP A 314 13.40 -9.02 -5.38
CA ASP A 314 13.19 -8.16 -4.21
C ASP A 314 11.90 -8.51 -3.45
N GLY A 315 10.83 -8.83 -4.17
CA GLY A 315 9.55 -9.23 -3.59
C GLY A 315 9.65 -10.55 -2.83
N GLN A 316 10.22 -11.59 -3.44
CA GLN A 316 10.32 -12.92 -2.86
C GLN A 316 11.31 -12.97 -1.67
N LEU A 317 12.49 -12.35 -1.83
CA LEU A 317 13.48 -12.24 -0.75
C LEU A 317 12.96 -11.38 0.41
N GLY A 318 12.33 -10.23 0.12
CA GLY A 318 11.70 -9.39 1.14
C GLY A 318 10.54 -10.08 1.85
N GLY A 319 9.80 -10.96 1.16
CA GLY A 319 8.76 -11.81 1.77
C GLY A 319 9.31 -12.69 2.90
N ILE A 320 10.49 -13.29 2.70
CA ILE A 320 11.20 -14.10 3.72
C ILE A 320 11.54 -13.25 4.95
N MET A 321 12.08 -12.06 4.75
CA MET A 321 12.40 -11.12 5.84
C MET A 321 11.15 -10.69 6.61
N LYS A 322 10.03 -10.46 5.90
CA LYS A 322 8.75 -10.09 6.51
C LYS A 322 8.14 -11.25 7.32
N VAL A 323 8.39 -12.52 6.99
CA VAL A 323 7.98 -13.64 7.85
C VAL A 323 8.67 -13.55 9.21
N TYR A 324 9.98 -13.26 9.24
CA TYR A 324 10.72 -13.04 10.48
C TYR A 324 10.10 -11.91 11.31
N ARG A 325 9.86 -10.73 10.71
CA ARG A 325 9.21 -9.59 11.35
C ARG A 325 7.84 -9.96 11.93
N ASP A 326 6.99 -10.60 11.12
CA ASP A 326 5.61 -10.90 11.48
C ASP A 326 5.56 -11.96 12.60
N TRP A 327 6.53 -12.89 12.62
CA TRP A 327 6.71 -13.84 13.72
C TRP A 327 7.11 -13.13 15.01
N HIS A 328 8.08 -12.23 14.99
CA HIS A 328 8.50 -11.46 16.16
C HIS A 328 7.38 -10.55 16.71
N ILE A 329 6.56 -9.95 15.84
CA ILE A 329 5.40 -9.16 16.27
C ILE A 329 4.30 -10.06 16.87
N TYR A 330 4.13 -11.28 16.37
CA TYR A 330 3.09 -12.23 16.81
C TYR A 330 3.48 -13.05 18.04
N GLY A 331 4.75 -13.41 18.17
CA GLY A 331 5.27 -14.27 19.26
C GLY A 331 4.73 -15.70 19.24
N ASN A 332 4.43 -16.26 18.07
CA ASN A 332 3.81 -17.60 17.96
C ASN A 332 4.67 -18.56 17.14
N ASP A 333 5.35 -19.47 17.83
CA ASP A 333 6.22 -20.47 17.22
C ASP A 333 5.45 -21.54 16.42
N GLU A 334 4.20 -21.82 16.74
CA GLU A 334 3.40 -22.77 15.96
C GLU A 334 3.08 -22.20 14.58
N TRP A 335 2.83 -20.89 14.48
CA TRP A 335 2.71 -20.23 13.19
C TRP A 335 4.04 -20.24 12.41
N LEU A 336 5.16 -20.01 13.08
CA LEU A 336 6.48 -20.12 12.45
C LEU A 336 6.74 -21.52 11.91
N LYS A 337 6.49 -22.58 12.72
CA LYS A 337 6.63 -23.98 12.29
C LYS A 337 5.78 -24.30 11.08
N LEU A 338 4.55 -23.76 11.01
CA LEU A 338 3.64 -23.97 9.90
C LEU A 338 4.17 -23.37 8.59
N ILE A 339 4.70 -22.14 8.62
CA ILE A 339 5.14 -21.42 7.43
C ILE A 339 6.59 -21.76 7.01
N TYR A 340 7.41 -22.27 7.93
CA TYR A 340 8.86 -22.42 7.74
C TYR A 340 9.25 -23.21 6.49
N SER A 341 8.59 -24.34 6.21
CA SER A 341 8.89 -25.15 5.02
C SER A 341 8.61 -24.42 3.70
N TYR A 342 7.62 -23.54 3.67
CA TYR A 342 7.32 -22.70 2.52
C TYR A 342 8.37 -21.60 2.37
N VAL A 343 8.85 -21.03 3.48
CA VAL A 343 9.94 -20.05 3.48
C VAL A 343 11.22 -20.69 2.94
N GLN A 344 11.55 -21.90 3.36
CA GLN A 344 12.68 -22.66 2.85
C GLN A 344 12.56 -22.89 1.33
N ASN A 345 11.41 -23.38 0.86
CA ASN A 345 11.17 -23.56 -0.58
C ASN A 345 11.35 -22.25 -1.36
N SER A 346 10.90 -21.14 -0.80
CA SER A 346 11.06 -19.82 -1.41
C SER A 346 12.52 -19.42 -1.53
N LEU A 347 13.30 -19.58 -0.47
CA LEU A 347 14.73 -19.26 -0.47
C LEU A 347 15.52 -20.20 -1.41
N ASP A 348 15.23 -21.49 -1.37
CA ASP A 348 15.86 -22.48 -2.25
C ASP A 348 15.57 -22.18 -3.72
N TYR A 349 14.36 -21.73 -4.04
CA TYR A 349 14.03 -21.23 -5.38
C TYR A 349 14.91 -20.05 -5.77
N CYS A 350 15.07 -19.06 -4.89
CA CYS A 350 15.93 -17.90 -5.15
C CYS A 350 17.39 -18.32 -5.39
N ILE A 351 17.93 -19.21 -4.55
CA ILE A 351 19.28 -19.73 -4.68
C ILE A 351 19.45 -20.46 -6.02
N ASN A 352 18.58 -21.44 -6.30
CA ASN A 352 18.69 -22.27 -7.50
C ASN A 352 18.47 -21.49 -8.79
N THR A 353 17.67 -20.42 -8.76
CA THR A 353 17.33 -19.62 -9.93
C THR A 353 18.36 -18.52 -10.19
N TRP A 354 18.79 -17.82 -9.12
CA TRP A 354 19.56 -16.58 -9.29
C TRP A 354 21.01 -16.66 -8.76
N ASP A 355 21.30 -17.64 -7.87
CA ASP A 355 22.66 -17.99 -7.40
C ASP A 355 22.94 -19.49 -7.58
N PRO A 356 22.77 -20.07 -8.77
CA PRO A 356 22.87 -21.52 -8.99
C PRO A 356 24.27 -22.09 -8.68
N LYS A 357 25.28 -21.23 -8.65
CA LYS A 357 26.67 -21.61 -8.33
C LYS A 357 27.00 -21.45 -6.85
N ARG A 358 26.01 -21.08 -6.02
CA ARG A 358 26.12 -20.91 -4.55
C ARG A 358 27.30 -20.01 -4.15
N LYS A 359 27.42 -18.87 -4.82
CA LYS A 359 28.46 -17.88 -4.56
C LYS A 359 28.07 -16.87 -3.49
N GLY A 360 26.85 -16.90 -2.97
CA GLY A 360 26.28 -15.87 -2.12
C GLY A 360 25.88 -14.60 -2.90
N VAL A 361 25.61 -14.71 -4.19
CA VAL A 361 25.34 -13.55 -5.04
C VAL A 361 24.28 -13.82 -6.10
N ILE A 362 23.30 -12.93 -6.18
CA ILE A 362 22.29 -12.94 -7.24
C ILE A 362 22.92 -12.42 -8.53
N GLU A 363 23.28 -13.31 -9.46
CA GLU A 363 23.95 -12.95 -10.71
C GLU A 363 23.14 -13.21 -11.98
N GLU A 364 22.19 -14.15 -11.96
CA GLU A 364 21.29 -14.40 -13.08
C GLU A 364 20.27 -13.25 -13.24
N PRO A 365 19.68 -13.04 -14.43
CA PRO A 365 18.71 -11.96 -14.63
C PRO A 365 17.50 -12.13 -13.70
N HIS A 366 17.11 -11.04 -13.07
CA HIS A 366 16.08 -11.04 -12.04
C HIS A 366 15.19 -9.80 -12.11
N HIS A 367 13.87 -10.04 -12.07
CA HIS A 367 12.84 -9.00 -12.05
C HIS A 367 12.81 -8.28 -10.69
N ASN A 368 12.48 -7.00 -10.72
CA ASN A 368 12.45 -6.16 -9.51
C ASN A 368 11.45 -5.00 -9.64
N THR A 369 11.35 -4.18 -8.61
CA THR A 369 10.40 -3.06 -8.49
C THR A 369 10.50 -1.99 -9.59
N TYR A 370 11.51 -2.03 -10.43
CA TYR A 370 11.64 -1.15 -11.59
C TYR A 370 11.03 -1.76 -12.87
N ASP A 371 10.27 -2.85 -12.76
CA ASP A 371 9.59 -3.55 -13.86
C ASP A 371 10.53 -4.06 -14.96
N ILE A 372 11.78 -4.30 -14.62
CA ILE A 372 12.84 -4.75 -15.53
C ILE A 372 13.67 -5.83 -14.87
N GLU A 373 14.47 -6.53 -15.69
CA GLU A 373 15.48 -7.45 -15.18
C GLU A 373 16.83 -6.74 -15.05
N PHE A 374 17.38 -6.76 -13.83
CA PHE A 374 18.78 -6.49 -13.64
C PHE A 374 19.60 -7.72 -14.03
N TRP A 375 20.69 -7.47 -14.73
CA TRP A 375 21.64 -8.47 -15.21
C TRP A 375 22.96 -8.35 -14.44
N GLY A 376 23.28 -9.37 -13.68
CA GLY A 376 24.43 -9.38 -12.80
C GLY A 376 24.16 -8.76 -11.41
N PRO A 377 25.13 -8.91 -10.50
CA PRO A 377 24.98 -8.52 -9.10
C PRO A 377 24.79 -7.01 -8.92
N SER A 378 23.94 -6.64 -7.97
CA SER A 378 23.68 -5.25 -7.63
C SER A 378 23.57 -5.06 -6.11
N GLY A 379 23.94 -3.88 -5.62
CA GLY A 379 23.77 -3.54 -4.20
C GLY A 379 22.35 -3.71 -3.72
N MET A 380 21.37 -3.26 -4.51
CA MET A 380 19.95 -3.36 -4.21
C MET A 380 19.52 -4.80 -3.91
N ILE A 381 19.66 -5.71 -4.88
CA ILE A 381 19.13 -7.06 -4.76
C ILE A 381 19.98 -7.95 -3.86
N ASN A 382 21.30 -7.77 -3.86
CA ASN A 382 22.15 -8.53 -2.96
C ASN A 382 21.96 -8.14 -1.50
N SER A 383 21.60 -6.89 -1.19
CA SER A 383 21.21 -6.52 0.18
C SER A 383 19.93 -7.24 0.65
N TYR A 384 18.95 -7.45 -0.24
CA TYR A 384 17.79 -8.32 0.04
C TYR A 384 18.20 -9.77 0.24
N TYR A 385 19.11 -10.29 -0.58
CA TYR A 385 19.58 -11.68 -0.46
C TYR A 385 20.29 -11.90 0.87
N THR A 386 21.17 -11.00 1.27
CA THR A 386 21.85 -11.01 2.58
C THR A 386 20.82 -11.00 3.72
N GLY A 387 19.85 -10.08 3.69
CA GLY A 387 18.80 -9.99 4.71
C GLY A 387 17.89 -11.21 4.75
N ALA A 388 17.53 -11.80 3.60
CA ALA A 388 16.71 -13.00 3.54
C ALA A 388 17.45 -14.22 4.09
N LEU A 389 18.75 -14.38 3.79
CA LEU A 389 19.60 -15.44 4.37
C LEU A 389 19.70 -15.26 5.88
N GLN A 390 19.94 -14.05 6.37
CA GLN A 390 20.02 -13.73 7.80
C GLN A 390 18.71 -14.07 8.52
N ALA A 391 17.56 -13.64 7.97
CA ALA A 391 16.25 -13.92 8.54
C ALA A 391 15.97 -15.43 8.59
N PHE A 392 16.28 -16.15 7.51
CA PHE A 392 16.05 -17.58 7.42
C PHE A 392 16.96 -18.36 8.40
N VAL A 393 18.23 -17.97 8.51
CA VAL A 393 19.16 -18.57 9.49
C VAL A 393 18.62 -18.36 10.90
N ALA A 394 18.22 -17.15 11.27
CA ALA A 394 17.69 -16.86 12.60
C ALA A 394 16.43 -17.69 12.94
N MET A 395 15.46 -17.77 11.99
CA MET A 395 14.27 -18.61 12.16
C MET A 395 14.62 -20.10 12.28
N GLY A 396 15.57 -20.58 11.48
CA GLY A 396 15.99 -21.98 11.48
C GLY A 396 16.70 -22.36 12.79
N GLU A 397 17.55 -21.50 13.31
CA GLU A 397 18.24 -21.73 14.60
C GLU A 397 17.26 -21.76 15.77
N HIS A 398 16.29 -20.84 15.78
CA HIS A 398 15.23 -20.87 16.78
C HIS A 398 14.45 -22.20 16.75
N LEU A 399 14.26 -22.77 15.56
CA LEU A 399 13.61 -24.09 15.38
C LEU A 399 14.58 -25.28 15.46
N GLU A 400 15.81 -25.07 15.93
CA GLU A 400 16.86 -26.10 16.09
C GLU A 400 17.19 -26.85 14.78
N LYS A 401 17.15 -26.14 13.63
CA LYS A 401 17.51 -26.70 12.32
C LYS A 401 19.02 -26.59 12.05
N ASP A 402 19.54 -27.47 11.20
CA ASP A 402 20.89 -27.31 10.68
C ASP A 402 20.91 -26.16 9.62
N MET A 403 21.60 -25.07 9.94
CA MET A 403 21.70 -23.89 9.12
C MET A 403 23.08 -23.69 8.47
N THR A 404 23.96 -24.72 8.54
CA THR A 404 25.36 -24.61 8.11
C THR A 404 25.50 -24.09 6.67
N GLU A 405 24.74 -24.65 5.72
CA GLU A 405 24.81 -24.24 4.31
C GLU A 405 24.37 -22.79 4.08
N TYR A 406 23.28 -22.38 4.75
CA TYR A 406 22.73 -21.02 4.60
C TYR A 406 23.61 -19.98 5.29
N ARG A 407 24.29 -20.33 6.39
CA ARG A 407 25.30 -19.47 7.02
C ARG A 407 26.50 -19.24 6.10
N GLU A 408 27.01 -20.31 5.46
CA GLU A 408 28.11 -20.16 4.49
C GLU A 408 27.70 -19.25 3.32
N LEU A 409 26.45 -19.31 2.85
CA LEU A 409 25.95 -18.42 1.81
C LEU A 409 25.80 -16.98 2.31
N LEU A 410 25.37 -16.79 3.56
CA LEU A 410 25.26 -15.48 4.20
C LEU A 410 26.65 -14.82 4.27
N ASP A 411 27.65 -15.54 4.78
CA ASP A 411 29.03 -15.03 4.88
C ASP A 411 29.59 -14.63 3.51
N LYS A 412 29.39 -15.47 2.48
CA LYS A 412 29.76 -15.15 1.09
C LYS A 412 29.01 -13.92 0.56
N SER A 413 27.73 -13.78 0.90
CA SER A 413 26.93 -12.65 0.46
C SER A 413 27.42 -11.33 1.06
N ILE A 414 27.74 -11.33 2.34
CA ILE A 414 28.34 -10.18 3.04
C ILE A 414 29.70 -9.82 2.39
N ASP A 415 30.59 -10.80 2.23
CA ASP A 415 31.90 -10.57 1.63
C ASP A 415 31.78 -9.97 0.21
N TYR A 416 30.84 -10.49 -0.60
CA TYR A 416 30.64 -9.99 -1.97
C TYR A 416 30.09 -8.56 -1.99
N MET A 417 29.11 -8.26 -1.13
CA MET A 417 28.57 -6.90 -0.97
C MET A 417 29.69 -5.91 -0.64
N GLU A 418 30.50 -6.24 0.35
CA GLU A 418 31.49 -5.33 0.89
C GLU A 418 32.73 -5.15 0.00
N ASN A 419 33.16 -6.18 -0.71
CA ASN A 419 34.43 -6.19 -1.43
C ASN A 419 34.28 -6.13 -2.96
N GLN A 420 33.09 -6.41 -3.52
CA GLN A 420 32.88 -6.42 -4.97
C GLN A 420 31.83 -5.41 -5.44
N LEU A 421 30.87 -5.04 -4.60
CA LEU A 421 29.79 -4.10 -4.97
C LEU A 421 29.98 -2.70 -4.36
N TYR A 422 30.81 -2.54 -3.35
CA TYR A 422 31.16 -1.23 -2.80
C TYR A 422 32.34 -0.63 -3.55
N ASP A 423 32.16 0.53 -4.20
CA ASP A 423 33.17 1.17 -5.04
C ASP A 423 34.13 2.13 -4.30
N GLY A 424 34.04 2.13 -2.96
CA GLY A 424 34.77 3.04 -2.09
C GLY A 424 33.95 4.26 -1.62
N GLU A 425 32.75 4.47 -2.18
CA GLU A 425 31.85 5.56 -1.79
C GLU A 425 30.40 5.08 -1.71
N TYR A 426 29.93 4.28 -2.68
CA TYR A 426 28.58 3.72 -2.69
C TYR A 426 28.52 2.36 -3.38
N PHE A 427 27.40 1.64 -3.18
CA PHE A 427 27.16 0.34 -3.80
C PHE A 427 26.69 0.51 -5.24
N ILE A 428 27.21 -0.34 -6.14
CA ILE A 428 26.98 -0.30 -7.59
C ILE A 428 26.35 -1.59 -8.10
N GLN A 429 26.08 -1.64 -9.40
CA GLN A 429 25.75 -2.87 -10.12
C GLN A 429 26.94 -3.29 -11.00
N ASN A 430 27.34 -4.55 -10.90
CA ASN A 430 28.27 -5.19 -11.80
C ASN A 430 27.50 -5.87 -12.94
N ILE A 431 27.27 -5.14 -14.04
CA ILE A 431 26.53 -5.67 -15.19
C ILE A 431 27.23 -6.91 -15.73
N ARG A 432 26.51 -8.04 -15.72
CA ARG A 432 26.99 -9.33 -16.22
C ARG A 432 25.88 -9.99 -17.01
N TRP A 433 26.16 -10.39 -18.26
CA TRP A 433 25.17 -11.00 -19.14
C TRP A 433 25.71 -12.13 -20.01
N LYS A 434 27.03 -12.37 -19.94
CA LYS A 434 27.70 -13.51 -20.55
C LYS A 434 28.06 -14.52 -19.48
N GLU A 435 28.18 -15.80 -19.88
CA GLU A 435 28.54 -16.91 -18.97
C GLU A 435 27.53 -17.17 -17.84
N LEU A 436 26.28 -16.76 -18.06
CA LEU A 436 25.14 -17.07 -17.19
C LEU A 436 24.34 -18.25 -17.74
N GLN A 437 23.45 -18.83 -16.93
CA GLN A 437 22.48 -19.83 -17.41
C GLN A 437 21.51 -19.20 -18.42
N ALA A 438 21.03 -17.99 -18.13
CA ALA A 438 20.25 -17.17 -19.05
C ALA A 438 21.19 -16.54 -20.10
N SER A 439 21.30 -17.17 -21.25
CA SER A 439 22.37 -16.88 -22.21
C SER A 439 22.15 -15.68 -23.13
N ASP A 440 20.92 -15.16 -23.22
CA ASP A 440 20.59 -14.18 -24.26
C ASP A 440 19.51 -13.18 -23.78
N PRO A 441 19.88 -11.91 -23.53
CA PRO A 441 18.94 -10.88 -23.11
C PRO A 441 17.76 -10.66 -24.05
N THR A 442 17.90 -11.01 -25.33
CA THR A 442 16.82 -10.85 -26.32
C THR A 442 15.75 -11.93 -26.24
N LYS A 443 16.00 -13.02 -25.48
CA LYS A 443 15.11 -14.18 -25.36
C LYS A 443 14.44 -14.34 -24.00
N VAL A 444 14.86 -13.54 -23.02
CA VAL A 444 14.22 -13.54 -21.69
C VAL A 444 12.86 -12.89 -21.82
N GLN A 445 11.83 -13.48 -21.22
CA GLN A 445 10.49 -12.87 -21.18
C GLN A 445 10.48 -11.65 -20.30
N SER A 446 10.58 -10.45 -20.88
CA SER A 446 10.78 -9.20 -20.14
C SER A 446 10.47 -7.99 -21.01
N VAL A 447 10.18 -6.86 -20.39
CA VAL A 447 10.00 -5.58 -21.09
C VAL A 447 11.30 -5.08 -21.72
N ASN A 448 12.45 -5.50 -21.20
CA ASN A 448 13.75 -5.12 -21.76
C ASN A 448 14.36 -6.15 -22.73
N SER A 449 13.63 -7.15 -23.14
CA SER A 449 14.08 -8.14 -24.13
C SER A 449 13.86 -7.72 -25.59
N ASN A 450 13.07 -6.68 -25.82
CA ASN A 450 12.73 -6.22 -27.16
C ASN A 450 13.82 -5.27 -27.70
N TYR A 451 14.59 -5.71 -28.73
CA TYR A 451 15.71 -4.96 -29.31
C TYR A 451 15.47 -4.65 -30.77
N SER A 452 15.63 -3.38 -31.17
CA SER A 452 15.84 -2.96 -32.53
C SER A 452 17.27 -3.29 -32.97
N LYS A 453 17.60 -3.08 -34.27
CA LYS A 453 18.97 -3.24 -34.76
C LYS A 453 19.98 -2.37 -34.01
N GLU A 454 19.64 -1.11 -33.80
CA GLU A 454 20.44 -0.15 -33.03
C GLU A 454 20.57 -0.57 -31.57
N GLY A 455 19.52 -1.16 -31.02
CA GLY A 455 19.52 -1.73 -29.68
C GLY A 455 20.46 -2.91 -29.51
N LEU A 456 20.60 -3.76 -30.53
CA LEU A 456 21.58 -4.86 -30.56
C LEU A 456 23.03 -4.34 -30.59
N ASP A 457 23.30 -3.26 -31.32
CA ASP A 457 24.64 -2.63 -31.33
C ASP A 457 24.99 -2.07 -29.93
N LEU A 458 23.99 -1.52 -29.21
CA LEU A 458 24.18 -1.07 -27.84
C LEU A 458 24.37 -2.24 -26.87
N LEU A 459 23.63 -3.34 -27.02
CA LEU A 459 23.77 -4.54 -26.21
C LEU A 459 25.21 -5.09 -26.26
N GLU A 460 25.81 -5.17 -27.42
CA GLU A 460 27.18 -5.62 -27.54
C GLU A 460 28.21 -4.65 -26.92
N LYS A 461 27.93 -3.35 -26.96
CA LYS A 461 28.83 -2.30 -26.48
C LYS A 461 28.70 -2.05 -24.95
N GLU A 462 27.49 -2.03 -24.41
CA GLU A 462 27.19 -1.57 -23.04
C GLU A 462 26.56 -2.65 -22.17
N GLY A 463 26.16 -3.81 -22.72
CA GLY A 463 25.37 -4.82 -22.05
C GLY A 463 23.89 -4.60 -22.20
N PRO A 464 23.05 -5.38 -21.46
CA PRO A 464 21.61 -5.26 -21.52
C PRO A 464 21.13 -3.84 -21.19
N LYS A 465 20.13 -3.35 -21.94
CA LYS A 465 19.55 -2.04 -21.67
C LYS A 465 18.85 -2.00 -20.30
N TYR A 466 18.64 -0.79 -19.79
CA TYR A 466 17.92 -0.52 -18.55
C TYR A 466 18.62 -0.98 -17.26
N GLN A 467 19.95 -1.02 -17.29
CA GLN A 467 20.77 -1.25 -16.10
C GLN A 467 21.18 0.09 -15.46
N TYR A 468 21.63 0.07 -14.19
CA TYR A 468 22.17 1.29 -13.59
C TYR A 468 23.70 1.31 -13.48
N GLY A 469 24.36 0.16 -13.52
CA GLY A 469 25.81 0.04 -13.53
C GLY A 469 26.48 0.80 -12.38
N LYS A 470 27.28 1.82 -12.73
CA LYS A 470 27.98 2.68 -11.76
C LYS A 470 27.12 3.82 -11.20
N GLY A 471 25.81 3.78 -11.37
CA GLY A 471 24.89 4.77 -10.80
C GLY A 471 24.80 4.68 -9.29
N CYS A 472 24.66 5.84 -8.64
CA CYS A 472 24.30 5.96 -7.23
C CYS A 472 22.76 5.79 -7.14
N LEU A 473 22.30 4.58 -6.83
CA LEU A 473 20.90 4.22 -6.75
C LEU A 473 20.34 4.55 -5.35
N SER A 474 19.22 5.25 -5.25
CA SER A 474 18.69 5.73 -3.95
C SER A 474 18.33 4.57 -3.03
N ASP A 475 17.68 3.56 -3.51
CA ASP A 475 17.37 2.33 -2.77
C ASP A 475 18.41 1.21 -3.00
N GLY A 476 19.65 1.60 -3.31
CA GLY A 476 20.76 0.68 -3.62
C GLY A 476 21.17 -0.28 -2.49
N VAL A 477 20.67 -0.07 -1.29
CA VAL A 477 20.87 -0.93 -0.10
C VAL A 477 19.56 -1.13 0.68
N VAL A 478 18.43 -1.13 -0.02
CA VAL A 478 17.10 -1.22 0.59
C VAL A 478 16.88 -2.51 1.37
N GLY A 479 17.54 -3.60 1.03
CA GLY A 479 17.49 -4.84 1.80
C GLY A 479 18.07 -4.66 3.21
N ALA A 480 19.16 -3.90 3.38
CA ALA A 480 19.71 -3.55 4.68
C ALA A 480 18.72 -2.71 5.52
N TRP A 481 18.03 -1.74 4.88
CA TRP A 481 16.93 -1.02 5.55
C TRP A 481 15.81 -1.97 5.99
N LEU A 482 15.41 -2.90 5.11
CA LEU A 482 14.34 -3.85 5.46
C LEU A 482 14.77 -4.78 6.61
N SER A 483 16.06 -5.15 6.71
CA SER A 483 16.59 -5.88 7.88
C SER A 483 16.34 -5.12 9.17
N LEU A 484 16.70 -3.82 9.22
CA LEU A 484 16.50 -2.99 10.41
C LEU A 484 15.01 -2.85 10.79
N VAL A 485 14.12 -2.57 9.84
CA VAL A 485 12.69 -2.44 10.15
C VAL A 485 12.03 -3.77 10.52
N CYS A 486 12.61 -4.89 10.08
CA CYS A 486 12.18 -6.24 10.49
C CYS A 486 12.76 -6.67 11.86
N GLY A 487 13.70 -5.92 12.40
CA GLY A 487 14.33 -6.21 13.68
C GLY A 487 15.53 -7.17 13.61
N LEU A 488 16.13 -7.28 12.44
CA LEU A 488 17.41 -7.95 12.26
C LEU A 488 18.56 -6.99 12.52
N ASP A 489 19.70 -7.53 12.95
CA ASP A 489 20.93 -6.79 13.09
C ASP A 489 21.53 -6.39 11.72
N GLU A 490 22.43 -5.42 11.71
CA GLU A 490 23.17 -5.04 10.52
C GLU A 490 24.17 -6.15 10.14
N ALA A 491 23.93 -6.82 9.01
CA ALA A 491 24.83 -7.85 8.51
C ALA A 491 26.00 -7.28 7.67
N ILE A 492 25.77 -6.17 6.97
CA ILE A 492 26.75 -5.49 6.10
C ILE A 492 27.41 -4.36 6.90
N ASP A 493 28.71 -4.09 6.64
CA ASP A 493 29.47 -3.02 7.34
C ASP A 493 28.70 -1.69 7.32
N ARG A 494 28.28 -1.28 8.51
CA ARG A 494 27.55 -0.05 8.77
C ARG A 494 28.18 1.19 8.15
N LYS A 495 29.52 1.30 8.15
CA LYS A 495 30.23 2.45 7.57
C LYS A 495 30.05 2.52 6.06
N LYS A 496 30.00 1.37 5.39
CA LYS A 496 29.76 1.29 3.94
C LYS A 496 28.31 1.62 3.59
N ILE A 497 27.35 1.13 4.40
CA ILE A 497 25.93 1.50 4.28
C ILE A 497 25.76 3.02 4.48
N LEU A 498 26.30 3.58 5.56
CA LEU A 498 26.25 5.02 5.83
C LEU A 498 26.89 5.83 4.70
N SER A 499 28.06 5.42 4.20
CA SER A 499 28.72 6.08 3.07
C SER A 499 27.84 6.12 1.81
N HIS A 500 27.15 5.00 1.51
CA HIS A 500 26.19 4.95 0.42
C HIS A 500 25.03 5.94 0.62
N LEU A 501 24.41 5.95 1.79
CA LEU A 501 23.28 6.84 2.11
C LEU A 501 23.67 8.32 2.05
N LEU A 502 24.86 8.66 2.53
CA LEU A 502 25.41 10.01 2.43
C LEU A 502 25.66 10.42 0.97
N SER A 503 26.09 9.48 0.13
CA SER A 503 26.25 9.70 -1.31
C SER A 503 24.91 9.90 -2.00
N VAL A 504 23.89 9.13 -1.64
CA VAL A 504 22.51 9.31 -2.12
C VAL A 504 21.99 10.70 -1.76
N HIS A 505 22.10 11.12 -0.50
CA HIS A 505 21.71 12.47 -0.07
C HIS A 505 22.46 13.55 -0.87
N LYS A 506 23.77 13.40 -1.02
CA LYS A 506 24.64 14.37 -1.72
C LYS A 506 24.32 14.50 -3.20
N TYR A 507 24.12 13.37 -3.89
CA TYR A 507 24.06 13.36 -5.35
C TYR A 507 22.63 13.33 -5.90
N ASN A 508 21.69 12.70 -5.22
CA ASN A 508 20.33 12.49 -5.71
C ASN A 508 19.33 13.52 -5.19
N LEU A 509 19.53 14.10 -3.99
CA LEU A 509 18.62 15.12 -3.47
C LEU A 509 18.76 16.43 -4.26
N LYS A 510 17.65 16.88 -4.86
CA LYS A 510 17.54 18.14 -5.60
C LYS A 510 16.63 19.11 -4.87
N ARG A 511 17.09 20.34 -4.71
CA ARG A 511 16.31 21.42 -4.06
C ARG A 511 15.23 21.99 -4.96
N ASN A 512 15.40 21.88 -6.27
CA ASN A 512 14.41 22.13 -7.29
C ASN A 512 14.73 21.33 -8.55
N LEU A 513 13.73 21.13 -9.40
CA LEU A 513 13.82 20.34 -10.63
C LEU A 513 13.71 21.19 -11.90
N ARG A 514 13.87 22.52 -11.82
CA ARG A 514 13.76 23.45 -12.97
C ARG A 514 14.65 23.10 -14.15
N LYS A 515 15.83 22.53 -13.86
CA LYS A 515 16.82 22.11 -14.89
C LYS A 515 16.89 20.60 -15.06
N HIS A 516 16.04 19.86 -14.35
CA HIS A 516 16.01 18.40 -14.44
C HIS A 516 15.08 17.99 -15.59
N VAL A 517 15.56 17.02 -16.39
CA VAL A 517 14.78 16.45 -17.48
C VAL A 517 14.36 15.03 -17.11
N ASN A 518 13.06 14.82 -17.04
CA ASN A 518 12.44 13.52 -16.91
C ASN A 518 11.51 13.28 -18.10
N PRO A 519 11.91 12.42 -19.07
CA PRO A 519 11.14 12.25 -20.31
C PRO A 519 9.88 11.39 -20.14
N GLN A 520 9.68 10.76 -18.98
CA GLN A 520 8.57 9.81 -18.77
C GLN A 520 7.50 10.37 -17.85
N ARG A 521 7.57 10.12 -16.54
CA ARG A 521 6.54 10.56 -15.58
C ARG A 521 6.99 11.82 -14.82
N SER A 522 7.21 12.90 -15.57
CA SER A 522 7.72 14.16 -15.04
C SER A 522 6.82 14.82 -13.97
N THR A 523 5.53 14.44 -13.93
CA THR A 523 4.56 15.02 -13.00
C THR A 523 4.70 14.55 -11.55
N PHE A 524 5.54 13.57 -11.27
CA PHE A 524 5.76 13.10 -9.90
C PHE A 524 6.47 14.16 -9.04
N ALA A 525 7.41 14.90 -9.61
CA ALA A 525 7.98 16.12 -9.04
C ALA A 525 8.59 16.96 -10.16
N LEU A 526 8.36 18.27 -10.19
CA LEU A 526 8.80 19.14 -11.28
C LEU A 526 8.93 20.61 -10.87
N GLY A 527 9.62 21.39 -11.69
CA GLY A 527 9.71 22.84 -11.56
C GLY A 527 10.44 23.28 -10.30
N ASP A 528 9.77 24.05 -9.46
CA ASP A 528 10.31 24.55 -8.18
C ASP A 528 10.31 23.51 -7.07
N GLU A 529 9.65 22.39 -7.26
CA GLU A 529 9.64 21.30 -6.31
C GLU A 529 11.03 20.65 -6.20
N GLY A 530 11.42 20.30 -4.99
CA GLY A 530 12.58 19.45 -4.73
C GLY A 530 12.20 17.97 -4.75
N GLY A 531 13.21 17.09 -4.71
CA GLY A 531 12.98 15.64 -4.59
C GLY A 531 14.26 14.83 -4.67
N LEU A 532 14.18 13.60 -4.19
CA LEU A 532 15.26 12.62 -4.26
C LEU A 532 15.13 11.80 -5.55
N LEU A 533 16.04 12.02 -6.51
CA LEU A 533 16.07 11.25 -7.74
C LEU A 533 16.36 9.77 -7.45
N LEU A 534 15.77 8.86 -8.22
CA LEU A 534 16.02 7.43 -8.05
C LEU A 534 17.48 7.06 -8.33
N CYS A 535 18.13 7.69 -9.31
CA CYS A 535 19.54 7.41 -9.62
C CYS A 535 20.25 8.60 -10.24
N SER A 536 21.52 8.74 -9.91
CA SER A 536 22.44 9.66 -10.61
C SER A 536 23.79 9.00 -10.89
N TRP A 537 24.58 9.59 -11.81
CA TRP A 537 25.90 9.06 -12.18
C TRP A 537 26.99 10.12 -11.92
N PRO A 538 27.30 10.41 -10.65
CA PRO A 538 28.23 11.48 -10.30
C PRO A 538 29.69 11.21 -10.77
N LYS A 539 30.05 9.93 -10.90
CA LYS A 539 31.37 9.48 -11.39
C LYS A 539 31.39 9.15 -12.88
N GLY A 540 30.30 9.47 -13.61
CA GLY A 540 30.16 9.06 -15.02
C GLY A 540 29.71 7.61 -15.17
N GLY A 541 29.78 7.08 -16.40
CA GLY A 541 29.38 5.71 -16.71
C GLY A 541 27.86 5.50 -16.85
N LYS A 542 27.10 6.56 -17.07
CA LYS A 542 25.68 6.47 -17.42
C LYS A 542 25.54 5.77 -18.76
N LEU A 543 24.72 4.71 -18.80
CA LEU A 543 24.39 4.00 -20.03
C LEU A 543 23.55 4.90 -20.95
N GLN A 544 23.56 4.63 -22.26
CA GLN A 544 22.70 5.33 -23.21
C GLN A 544 21.20 5.02 -22.96
N LEU A 545 20.92 3.76 -22.56
CA LEU A 545 19.59 3.33 -22.12
C LEU A 545 19.66 2.86 -20.66
N PRO A 546 19.70 3.79 -19.68
CA PRO A 546 19.66 3.44 -18.26
C PRO A 546 18.25 2.94 -17.90
N PHE A 547 18.07 2.39 -16.69
CA PHE A 547 16.73 1.96 -16.30
C PHE A 547 15.73 3.12 -16.37
N VAL A 548 14.51 2.77 -16.79
CA VAL A 548 13.52 3.73 -17.31
C VAL A 548 13.10 4.80 -16.30
N TYR A 549 13.10 4.49 -15.01
CA TYR A 549 12.67 5.38 -13.95
C TYR A 549 13.78 6.20 -13.29
N SER A 550 15.02 6.11 -13.79
CA SER A 550 16.22 6.72 -13.19
C SER A 550 16.10 8.21 -12.86
N ASN A 551 15.31 8.94 -13.64
CA ASN A 551 15.10 10.38 -13.49
C ASN A 551 13.89 10.76 -12.63
N GLU A 552 13.19 9.79 -12.09
CA GLU A 552 11.96 10.01 -11.33
C GLU A 552 12.23 10.27 -9.84
N VAL A 553 11.19 10.73 -9.16
CA VAL A 553 11.14 10.94 -7.70
C VAL A 553 9.95 10.15 -7.17
N TRP A 554 10.20 9.19 -6.29
CA TRP A 554 9.16 8.35 -5.68
C TRP A 554 9.12 8.57 -4.17
N THR A 555 7.99 9.07 -3.67
CA THR A 555 7.85 9.46 -2.25
C THR A 555 8.17 8.32 -1.29
N GLY A 556 7.75 7.11 -1.63
CA GLY A 556 8.05 5.93 -0.80
C GLY A 556 9.54 5.61 -0.68
N ILE A 557 10.32 5.83 -1.74
CA ILE A 557 11.78 5.69 -1.68
C ILE A 557 12.42 6.86 -0.94
N GLU A 558 11.91 8.09 -1.08
CA GLU A 558 12.36 9.23 -0.27
C GLU A 558 12.25 8.92 1.23
N TYR A 559 11.11 8.43 1.70
CA TYR A 559 10.92 8.06 3.11
C TYR A 559 11.74 6.84 3.55
N GLN A 560 11.94 5.88 2.65
CA GLN A 560 12.80 4.73 2.90
C GLN A 560 14.23 5.19 3.16
N VAL A 561 14.80 6.03 2.29
CA VAL A 561 16.18 6.57 2.45
C VAL A 561 16.26 7.48 3.68
N ALA A 562 15.25 8.32 3.90
CA ALA A 562 15.20 9.19 5.07
C ALA A 562 15.25 8.39 6.38
N SER A 563 14.40 7.37 6.52
CA SER A 563 14.39 6.51 7.69
C SER A 563 15.68 5.70 7.84
N HIS A 564 16.29 5.25 6.73
CA HIS A 564 17.57 4.55 6.77
C HIS A 564 18.71 5.46 7.29
N LEU A 565 18.77 6.72 6.81
CA LEU A 565 19.70 7.73 7.38
C LEU A 565 19.46 7.95 8.87
N MET A 566 18.21 7.98 9.33
CA MET A 566 17.86 8.13 10.74
C MET A 566 18.33 6.93 11.57
N PHE A 567 18.15 5.70 11.09
CA PHE A 567 18.70 4.50 11.75
C PHE A 567 20.21 4.60 11.91
N GLU A 568 20.92 5.14 10.92
CA GLU A 568 22.36 5.34 10.93
C GLU A 568 22.83 6.54 11.80
N GLY A 569 21.89 7.27 12.40
CA GLY A 569 22.18 8.43 13.25
C GLY A 569 22.26 9.77 12.51
N GLU A 570 22.11 9.78 11.19
CA GLU A 570 22.10 10.99 10.35
C GLU A 570 20.71 11.63 10.28
N VAL A 571 20.14 11.93 11.45
CA VAL A 571 18.76 12.40 11.63
C VAL A 571 18.46 13.63 10.77
N GLU A 572 19.33 14.67 10.82
CA GLU A 572 19.08 15.91 10.06
C GLU A 572 19.10 15.70 8.54
N LYS A 573 19.90 14.78 8.02
CA LYS A 573 19.87 14.46 6.59
C LYS A 573 18.61 13.70 6.20
N GLY A 574 18.13 12.81 7.08
CA GLY A 574 16.84 12.17 6.92
C GLY A 574 15.71 13.21 6.91
N LEU A 575 15.67 14.10 7.89
CA LEU A 575 14.67 15.20 7.97
C LEU A 575 14.72 16.13 6.76
N ASP A 576 15.90 16.37 6.19
CA ASP A 576 16.07 17.17 4.99
C ASP A 576 15.33 16.58 3.78
N ILE A 577 15.38 15.25 3.62
CA ILE A 577 14.62 14.55 2.59
C ILE A 577 13.11 14.63 2.89
N VAL A 578 12.69 14.40 4.15
CA VAL A 578 11.27 14.45 4.55
C VAL A 578 10.68 15.84 4.28
N ARG A 579 11.38 16.92 4.70
CA ARG A 579 10.95 18.32 4.42
C ARG A 579 10.82 18.55 2.92
N THR A 580 11.81 18.14 2.14
CA THR A 580 11.77 18.29 0.67
C THR A 580 10.58 17.54 0.04
N CYS A 581 10.22 16.38 0.54
CA CYS A 581 9.04 15.63 0.10
C CYS A 581 7.75 16.35 0.53
N ARG A 582 7.60 16.71 1.80
CA ARG A 582 6.37 17.32 2.33
C ARG A 582 6.11 18.72 1.77
N ASP A 583 7.14 19.49 1.46
CA ASP A 583 7.00 20.80 0.79
C ASP A 583 6.28 20.70 -0.57
N ARG A 584 6.35 19.55 -1.25
CA ARG A 584 5.55 19.30 -2.48
C ARG A 584 4.08 19.09 -2.17
N TYR A 585 3.73 18.53 -1.02
CA TYR A 585 2.37 18.14 -0.62
C TYR A 585 1.78 19.07 0.44
N ASP A 586 1.99 20.37 0.28
CA ASP A 586 1.60 21.42 1.24
C ASP A 586 0.15 21.94 1.07
N GLY A 587 -0.61 21.35 0.17
CA GLY A 587 -2.00 21.74 -0.10
C GLY A 587 -2.20 22.88 -1.10
N ARG A 588 -1.13 23.54 -1.56
CA ARG A 588 -1.24 24.62 -2.57
C ARG A 588 -1.42 24.06 -3.97
N VAL A 589 -0.67 23.05 -4.33
CA VAL A 589 -0.70 22.39 -5.63
C VAL A 589 -1.09 20.93 -5.51
N ARG A 590 -0.49 20.23 -4.54
CA ARG A 590 -0.72 18.79 -4.30
C ARG A 590 -1.51 18.58 -3.02
N ASN A 591 -2.39 17.57 -3.03
CA ASN A 591 -3.14 17.17 -1.86
C ASN A 591 -2.19 16.58 -0.80
N PRO A 592 -2.13 17.13 0.43
CA PRO A 592 -1.24 16.67 1.48
C PRO A 592 -1.52 15.25 1.97
N PHE A 593 -2.70 14.71 1.69
CA PHE A 593 -3.13 13.38 2.11
C PHE A 593 -3.17 12.37 0.95
N ASN A 594 -2.57 12.69 -0.19
CA ASN A 594 -2.54 11.82 -1.36
C ASN A 594 -1.19 11.94 -2.06
N GLU A 595 -0.20 11.26 -1.53
CA GLU A 595 1.07 11.08 -2.21
C GLU A 595 0.92 9.98 -3.26
N TYR A 596 1.28 10.29 -4.48
CA TYR A 596 1.07 9.37 -5.59
C TYR A 596 2.38 8.99 -6.29
N GLU A 597 2.35 7.83 -6.92
CA GLU A 597 3.38 7.33 -7.81
C GLU A 597 2.68 6.75 -9.06
N CYS A 598 2.51 5.44 -9.18
CA CYS A 598 1.69 4.83 -10.22
C CYS A 598 0.22 4.69 -9.75
N GLY A 599 -0.40 5.79 -9.34
CA GLY A 599 -1.75 5.88 -8.78
C GLY A 599 -1.79 6.75 -7.53
N ALA A 600 -3.00 7.16 -7.14
CA ALA A 600 -3.27 7.86 -5.90
C ALA A 600 -3.15 6.92 -4.70
N TRP A 601 -2.86 7.45 -3.51
CA TRP A 601 -2.70 6.66 -2.28
C TRP A 601 -1.79 5.44 -2.48
N TYR A 602 -0.61 5.68 -3.00
CA TYR A 602 0.30 4.62 -3.40
C TYR A 602 0.98 3.98 -2.18
N ALA A 603 0.90 2.65 -2.07
CA ALA A 603 1.29 1.88 -0.89
C ALA A 603 2.73 2.09 -0.44
N ARG A 604 3.67 2.29 -1.37
CA ARG A 604 5.09 2.51 -1.07
C ARG A 604 5.32 3.68 -0.13
N ALA A 605 4.48 4.73 -0.17
CA ALA A 605 4.61 5.89 0.71
C ALA A 605 4.40 5.56 2.21
N MET A 606 3.81 4.40 2.54
CA MET A 606 3.77 3.91 3.92
C MET A 606 5.14 3.49 4.50
N SER A 607 6.23 3.57 3.72
CA SER A 607 7.60 3.52 4.24
C SER A 607 7.89 4.65 5.24
N SER A 608 7.11 5.73 5.18
CA SER A 608 7.15 6.82 6.17
C SER A 608 6.98 6.34 7.61
N TYR A 609 6.23 5.25 7.85
CA TYR A 609 6.04 4.70 9.20
C TYR A 609 7.36 4.22 9.84
N ALA A 610 8.32 3.74 9.04
CA ALA A 610 9.63 3.30 9.52
C ALA A 610 10.43 4.43 10.22
N MET A 611 10.11 5.70 9.95
CA MET A 611 10.76 6.83 10.63
C MET A 611 10.48 6.85 12.13
N LEU A 612 9.33 6.33 12.58
CA LEU A 612 9.01 6.21 14.01
C LEU A 612 10.01 5.26 14.68
N GLN A 613 10.27 4.11 14.07
CA GLN A 613 11.24 3.13 14.57
C GLN A 613 12.67 3.69 14.49
N ALA A 614 13.02 4.32 13.36
CA ALA A 614 14.37 4.81 13.10
C ALA A 614 14.81 5.92 14.08
N LEU A 615 13.91 6.84 14.44
CA LEU A 615 14.22 7.92 15.39
C LEU A 615 14.28 7.43 16.83
N THR A 616 13.41 6.51 17.19
CA THR A 616 13.26 6.06 18.59
C THR A 616 14.05 4.81 18.91
N GLY A 617 14.43 4.02 17.89
CA GLY A 617 14.97 2.68 18.05
C GLY A 617 14.00 1.73 18.74
N ILE A 618 12.68 2.07 18.74
CA ILE A 618 11.66 1.21 19.36
C ILE A 618 11.42 0.00 18.49
N GLN A 619 11.62 -1.17 19.09
CA GLN A 619 11.32 -2.46 18.51
C GLN A 619 10.61 -3.35 19.53
N TYR A 620 9.43 -3.81 19.17
CA TYR A 620 8.65 -4.74 19.97
C TYR A 620 8.90 -6.17 19.48
N ASP A 621 9.34 -7.01 20.40
CA ASP A 621 9.59 -8.44 20.18
C ASP A 621 8.69 -9.25 21.12
N ALA A 622 7.67 -9.89 20.53
CA ALA A 622 6.74 -10.73 21.30
C ALA A 622 7.29 -12.14 21.56
N VAL A 623 8.30 -12.61 20.81
CA VAL A 623 8.95 -13.91 21.05
C VAL A 623 9.68 -13.86 22.40
N ASP A 624 10.48 -12.82 22.61
CA ASP A 624 11.25 -12.61 23.83
C ASP A 624 10.52 -11.78 24.89
N SER A 625 9.29 -11.32 24.58
CA SER A 625 8.51 -10.39 25.43
C SER A 625 9.29 -9.13 25.79
N THR A 626 10.07 -8.59 24.84
CA THR A 626 11.01 -7.50 25.06
C THR A 626 10.63 -6.28 24.21
N LEU A 627 10.80 -5.09 24.78
CA LEU A 627 10.76 -3.82 24.08
C LEU A 627 12.14 -3.20 24.06
N TYR A 628 12.74 -3.13 22.89
CA TYR A 628 14.04 -2.46 22.70
C TYR A 628 13.83 -0.99 22.44
N ILE A 629 14.73 -0.15 22.96
CA ILE A 629 14.77 1.31 22.72
C ILE A 629 16.22 1.71 22.49
N ASP A 630 16.54 2.25 21.32
CA ASP A 630 17.86 2.75 20.97
C ASP A 630 17.72 4.11 20.25
N SER A 631 17.45 5.15 21.06
CA SER A 631 17.06 6.48 20.58
C SER A 631 18.16 7.20 19.80
N ARG A 632 17.76 7.79 18.66
CA ARG A 632 18.60 8.72 17.87
C ARG A 632 18.29 10.20 18.17
N ILE A 633 17.33 10.45 19.08
CA ILE A 633 16.83 11.80 19.39
C ILE A 633 17.00 12.19 20.86
N GLY A 634 17.86 11.46 21.58
CA GLY A 634 18.22 11.75 22.97
C GLY A 634 17.45 10.93 24.01
N ASP A 635 17.62 11.29 25.27
CA ASP A 635 17.17 10.53 26.44
C ASP A 635 15.77 10.93 26.94
N ASP A 636 15.15 11.91 26.29
CA ASP A 636 13.81 12.41 26.61
C ASP A 636 12.97 12.47 25.33
N PHE A 637 12.09 11.53 25.15
CA PHE A 637 11.12 11.55 24.05
C PHE A 637 9.87 10.72 24.38
N THR A 638 8.80 10.99 23.66
CA THR A 638 7.56 10.20 23.63
C THR A 638 7.19 9.92 22.19
N SER A 639 6.80 8.67 21.88
CA SER A 639 6.36 8.24 20.57
C SER A 639 5.19 7.28 20.65
N PHE A 640 4.41 7.22 19.58
CA PHE A 640 3.34 6.25 19.42
C PHE A 640 3.92 4.84 19.21
N LEU A 641 3.31 3.85 19.86
CA LEU A 641 3.53 2.43 19.63
C LEU A 641 2.20 1.70 19.48
N SER A 642 2.13 0.79 18.53
CA SER A 642 0.99 -0.12 18.36
C SER A 642 1.49 -1.55 18.21
N THR A 643 0.83 -2.47 18.92
CA THR A 643 1.06 -3.91 18.90
C THR A 643 -0.24 -4.65 18.59
N GLU A 644 -0.23 -5.96 18.57
CA GLU A 644 -1.45 -6.76 18.35
C GLU A 644 -2.51 -6.56 19.45
N THR A 645 -2.08 -6.36 20.69
CA THR A 645 -2.96 -6.30 21.85
C THR A 645 -3.34 -4.89 22.29
N GLY A 646 -2.66 -3.86 21.82
CA GLY A 646 -2.93 -2.50 22.23
C GLY A 646 -2.14 -1.45 21.47
N PHE A 647 -2.40 -0.19 21.81
CA PHE A 647 -1.61 0.95 21.36
C PHE A 647 -1.47 1.96 22.50
N GLY A 648 -0.53 2.87 22.36
CA GLY A 648 -0.28 3.92 23.35
C GLY A 648 0.98 4.69 23.04
N ASN A 649 1.59 5.25 24.08
CA ASN A 649 2.83 5.97 23.98
C ASN A 649 3.93 5.29 24.79
N VAL A 650 5.11 5.25 24.22
CA VAL A 650 6.34 4.79 24.87
C VAL A 650 7.45 5.81 24.62
N GLY A 651 8.44 5.80 25.47
CA GLY A 651 9.57 6.71 25.31
C GLY A 651 10.59 6.58 26.43
N LEU A 652 11.46 7.58 26.52
CA LEU A 652 12.41 7.75 27.60
C LEU A 652 12.10 9.05 28.35
N LYS A 653 12.30 9.03 29.67
CA LYS A 653 12.31 10.20 30.52
C LYS A 653 13.53 10.11 31.45
N ASP A 654 14.43 11.08 31.38
CA ASP A 654 15.72 11.04 32.08
C ASP A 654 16.46 9.71 31.79
N GLY A 655 16.44 9.23 30.53
CA GLY A 655 17.02 7.96 30.08
C GLY A 655 16.34 6.70 30.59
N LYS A 656 15.18 6.81 31.25
CA LYS A 656 14.43 5.66 31.76
C LYS A 656 13.18 5.40 30.92
N PRO A 657 12.89 4.12 30.58
CA PRO A 657 11.69 3.77 29.83
C PRO A 657 10.40 4.18 30.55
N VAL A 658 9.49 4.76 29.78
CA VAL A 658 8.13 5.10 30.22
C VAL A 658 7.12 4.61 29.20
N SER A 659 5.94 4.15 29.66
CA SER A 659 4.89 3.72 28.73
C SER A 659 3.50 4.04 29.28
N TYR A 660 2.61 4.44 28.37
CA TYR A 660 1.18 4.64 28.60
C TYR A 660 0.41 3.87 27.51
N THR A 661 -0.35 2.83 27.88
CA THR A 661 -0.97 1.93 26.91
C THR A 661 -2.49 1.90 27.02
N HIS A 662 -3.15 1.75 25.87
CA HIS A 662 -4.58 1.47 25.76
C HIS A 662 -4.74 0.07 25.15
N LEU A 663 -5.46 -0.80 25.83
CA LEU A 663 -5.75 -2.14 25.32
C LEU A 663 -6.68 -2.07 24.10
N ARG A 664 -6.38 -2.83 23.06
CA ARG A 664 -7.35 -3.05 21.98
C ARG A 664 -8.49 -3.90 22.49
N ALA A 665 -9.71 -3.52 22.18
CA ALA A 665 -10.81 -4.44 22.33
C ALA A 665 -10.62 -5.57 21.32
N HIS A 666 -10.64 -6.81 21.77
CA HIS A 666 -10.72 -7.95 20.87
C HIS A 666 -11.97 -7.82 20.00
N GLU A 667 -11.82 -7.84 18.68
CA GLU A 667 -12.92 -8.00 17.74
C GLU A 667 -13.41 -9.45 17.69
#